data_d5eedc8fd514906bd147d54ff657dc50
#
_entry.id   d5eedc8fd514906bd147d54ff657dc50
#
_cell.length_a   1.000
_cell.length_b   1.000
_cell.length_c   1.000
_cell.angle_alpha   90.00
_cell.angle_beta   90.00
_cell.angle_gamma   90.00
#
_symmetry.space_group_name_H-M   'P 1'
#
loop_
_entity.id
_entity.type
_entity.pdbx_description
1 polymer ?
#
loop_
_entity_poly.entity_id
_entity_poly.type
_entity_poly.pdbx_seq_one_letter_code
_entity_poly.pdbx_strand_id
1 'polypeptide(L)'
;MKPETKLTFNILYNKGKLSDQTLLQLYRAMLKPRLIEDKMLILLRQGKISKWFSGIGQEAIAVGVTSALEKDEYILPMHRNLGVFTTREIPLYRLFSQWQGKANGFSKGRERSFHFGTQEFKIVGMISHLGPQLGVADGIALAHKLKKEQKITAVFTGEGGTSEGDFHEALNIASVWDLPVLFCIENNGYGLSTPTSEQYRCKNLIDRGIGYGMESHQIDGNNILEVFTKVSEIAESVRKDPRPVLLEFLTFRMRGHEEASGTKYVPEELMEEWALKDPISNFKNFLTEEGILSDETDEQFYNEIKAEINENLQLAFDEEVIVSTETDELNDVYKNIEYQHFEEKEEVETLRYIDAISQGLRQSMQRHEDLILMGQDIAEYGGAFKITEGFLEEFGKDRVRNTPICESAIIGVAMGLSIKGMKAIVEMQFSDFVTSGFNPIVNYLAKVNYRWNQPADVVIRMPCGAGVGAGPFHSQTNEAWFTKTPGLKVVYPAFPYDAKGLLNTAINDPNPVLFFEHKALYRSIRQEVPTNYYTIPFGEAALLKEGTEVSIITYGAGVHWALETLLEFPELSVDLLDLRTLQPLDTESIFISVKKTGKVLIITEDSLFGSVGSDISALIVENCFEYLDAPALRLGSLETPIPFATNLEQQYLPKNRLNQKLKELIEY
;
A
#
# COMPACT_ATOMS: atom_id res chain seq x y z
N MET A 1 9.14 25.46 -59.66
CA MET A 1 8.12 24.69 -58.90
C MET A 1 8.84 23.63 -58.13
N LYS A 2 8.99 23.77 -56.83
CA LYS A 2 9.41 22.65 -55.94
C LYS A 2 8.18 21.70 -55.85
N PRO A 3 8.37 20.37 -55.89
CA PRO A 3 7.24 19.50 -55.70
C PRO A 3 6.70 19.71 -54.28
N GLU A 4 5.41 19.96 -54.16
CA GLU A 4 4.68 19.89 -52.90
C GLU A 4 4.86 18.45 -52.38
N THR A 5 5.66 18.32 -51.36
CA THR A 5 5.78 17.08 -50.63
C THR A 5 4.42 16.85 -49.94
N LYS A 6 3.59 15.94 -50.50
CA LYS A 6 2.40 15.46 -49.78
C LYS A 6 2.88 14.97 -48.44
N LEU A 7 2.45 15.62 -47.36
CA LEU A 7 2.62 15.16 -45.99
C LEU A 7 1.94 13.77 -45.89
N THR A 8 2.72 12.72 -45.76
CA THR A 8 2.17 11.37 -45.54
C THR A 8 1.99 11.20 -44.06
N PHE A 9 0.73 11.07 -43.60
CA PHE A 9 0.43 10.74 -42.24
C PHE A 9 0.89 9.29 -41.96
N ASN A 10 1.60 9.13 -40.86
CA ASN A 10 2.00 7.81 -40.39
C ASN A 10 0.99 7.21 -39.38
N ILE A 11 -0.04 8.02 -39.01
CA ILE A 11 -1.18 7.62 -38.17
C ILE A 11 -2.46 7.94 -38.95
N LEU A 12 -3.35 6.94 -39.04
CA LEU A 12 -4.66 7.10 -39.69
C LEU A 12 -5.72 7.55 -38.68
N TYR A 13 -6.15 8.79 -38.81
CA TYR A 13 -7.16 9.36 -37.92
C TYR A 13 -8.58 9.17 -38.49
N ASN A 14 -9.51 8.84 -37.60
CA ASN A 14 -10.93 8.81 -37.90
C ASN A 14 -11.67 9.77 -36.94
N LYS A 15 -12.11 10.91 -37.46
CA LYS A 15 -12.85 11.92 -36.71
C LYS A 15 -14.17 11.40 -36.13
N GLY A 16 -14.82 10.45 -36.79
CA GLY A 16 -16.12 9.94 -36.39
C GLY A 16 -17.16 11.05 -36.21
N LYS A 17 -17.81 11.08 -35.05
CA LYS A 17 -18.81 12.09 -34.65
C LYS A 17 -18.25 13.21 -33.76
N LEU A 18 -16.94 13.26 -33.56
CA LEU A 18 -16.33 14.26 -32.70
C LEU A 18 -16.45 15.66 -33.30
N SER A 19 -16.76 16.65 -32.45
CA SER A 19 -16.82 18.05 -32.85
C SER A 19 -15.43 18.63 -33.07
N ASP A 20 -15.31 19.64 -33.90
CA ASP A 20 -14.06 20.38 -34.12
C ASP A 20 -13.52 20.96 -32.81
N GLN A 21 -14.41 21.40 -31.91
CA GLN A 21 -14.04 21.88 -30.59
C GLN A 21 -13.38 20.79 -29.76
N THR A 22 -13.94 19.55 -29.74
CA THR A 22 -13.35 18.41 -29.05
C THR A 22 -11.96 18.08 -29.59
N LEU A 23 -11.80 18.11 -30.91
CA LEU A 23 -10.52 17.84 -31.57
C LEU A 23 -9.46 18.89 -31.19
N LEU A 24 -9.80 20.16 -31.19
CA LEU A 24 -8.91 21.25 -30.76
C LEU A 24 -8.55 21.13 -29.26
N GLN A 25 -9.50 20.74 -28.42
CA GLN A 25 -9.25 20.49 -27.00
C GLN A 25 -8.27 19.35 -26.77
N LEU A 26 -8.43 18.21 -27.46
CA LEU A 26 -7.50 17.07 -27.39
C LEU A 26 -6.10 17.45 -27.87
N TYR A 27 -6.00 18.24 -28.95
CA TYR A 27 -4.72 18.75 -29.44
C TYR A 27 -4.02 19.62 -28.39
N ARG A 28 -4.74 20.62 -27.86
CA ARG A 28 -4.22 21.50 -26.81
C ARG A 28 -3.81 20.73 -25.55
N ALA A 29 -4.58 19.71 -25.17
CA ALA A 29 -4.32 18.87 -24.02
C ALA A 29 -3.05 18.03 -24.18
N MET A 30 -2.70 17.57 -25.39
CA MET A 30 -1.43 16.89 -25.67
C MET A 30 -0.25 17.87 -25.80
N LEU A 31 -0.49 19.06 -26.36
CA LEU A 31 0.55 20.08 -26.51
C LEU A 31 1.08 20.57 -25.15
N LYS A 32 0.19 20.69 -24.15
CA LYS A 32 0.54 21.21 -22.81
C LYS A 32 1.61 20.36 -22.09
N PRO A 33 1.46 19.04 -21.89
CA PRO A 33 2.52 18.22 -21.28
C PRO A 33 3.82 18.23 -22.10
N ARG A 34 3.77 18.25 -23.44
CA ARG A 34 4.98 18.35 -24.29
C ARG A 34 5.77 19.63 -23.99
N LEU A 35 5.13 20.78 -23.94
CA LEU A 35 5.80 22.04 -23.65
C LEU A 35 6.33 22.13 -22.21
N ILE A 36 5.64 21.51 -21.26
CA ILE A 36 6.16 21.35 -19.88
C ILE A 36 7.41 20.47 -19.89
N GLU A 37 7.39 19.33 -20.57
CA GLU A 37 8.53 18.43 -20.70
C GLU A 37 9.76 19.14 -21.26
N ASP A 38 9.61 19.88 -22.35
CA ASP A 38 10.69 20.66 -22.95
C ASP A 38 11.30 21.64 -21.94
N LYS A 39 10.47 22.30 -21.14
CA LYS A 39 10.94 23.19 -20.08
C LYS A 39 11.66 22.44 -18.96
N MET A 40 11.11 21.30 -18.52
CA MET A 40 11.72 20.49 -17.46
C MET A 40 13.08 19.91 -17.86
N LEU A 41 13.25 19.51 -19.12
CA LEU A 41 14.54 19.06 -19.64
C LEU A 41 15.61 20.15 -19.61
N ILE A 42 15.21 21.42 -19.84
CA ILE A 42 16.13 22.57 -19.70
C ILE A 42 16.51 22.76 -18.22
N LEU A 43 15.54 22.69 -17.31
CA LEU A 43 15.76 22.84 -15.86
C LEU A 43 16.61 21.71 -15.28
N LEU A 44 16.44 20.49 -15.78
CA LEU A 44 17.25 19.33 -15.42
C LEU A 44 18.73 19.56 -15.79
N ARG A 45 18.99 20.03 -17.04
CA ARG A 45 20.36 20.37 -17.50
C ARG A 45 20.99 21.51 -16.70
N GLN A 46 20.18 22.40 -16.14
CA GLN A 46 20.61 23.50 -15.26
C GLN A 46 20.77 23.07 -13.81
N GLY A 47 20.47 21.81 -13.45
CA GLY A 47 20.53 21.29 -12.07
C GLY A 47 19.44 21.84 -11.15
N LYS A 48 18.38 22.47 -11.69
CA LYS A 48 17.26 23.03 -10.92
C LYS A 48 16.23 21.98 -10.50
N ILE A 49 16.22 20.83 -11.16
CA ILE A 49 15.51 19.61 -10.75
C ILE A 49 16.46 18.43 -10.83
N SER A 50 16.25 17.41 -10.01
CA SER A 50 17.21 16.31 -9.86
C SER A 50 16.98 15.13 -10.80
N LYS A 51 15.72 14.84 -11.14
CA LYS A 51 15.30 13.67 -11.92
C LYS A 51 14.07 13.97 -12.75
N TRP A 52 14.04 13.38 -13.95
CA TRP A 52 12.88 13.46 -14.83
C TRP A 52 12.70 12.17 -15.61
N PHE A 53 11.43 11.73 -15.68
CA PHE A 53 10.99 10.58 -16.45
C PHE A 53 10.09 11.09 -17.57
N SER A 54 10.64 11.22 -18.75
CA SER A 54 9.93 11.83 -19.88
C SER A 54 8.85 10.92 -20.44
N GLY A 55 7.69 11.49 -20.72
CA GLY A 55 6.56 10.90 -21.45
C GLY A 55 6.49 11.29 -22.91
N ILE A 56 7.52 11.95 -23.45
CA ILE A 56 7.57 12.37 -24.87
C ILE A 56 7.35 11.19 -25.80
N GLY A 57 6.37 11.30 -26.69
CA GLY A 57 5.93 10.27 -27.61
C GLY A 57 4.74 9.44 -27.13
N GLN A 58 4.33 9.56 -25.87
CA GLN A 58 3.24 8.79 -25.23
C GLN A 58 2.08 9.68 -24.74
N GLU A 59 2.06 10.97 -25.12
CA GLU A 59 1.09 11.94 -24.61
C GLU A 59 -0.35 11.55 -24.93
N ALA A 60 -0.59 10.91 -26.08
CA ALA A 60 -1.92 10.55 -26.53
C ALA A 60 -2.60 9.55 -25.58
N ILE A 61 -1.84 8.63 -24.96
CA ILE A 61 -2.40 7.66 -24.01
C ILE A 61 -2.87 8.39 -22.75
N ALA A 62 -1.95 9.09 -22.07
CA ALA A 62 -2.24 9.77 -20.81
C ALA A 62 -3.40 10.78 -20.95
N VAL A 63 -3.41 11.56 -22.02
CA VAL A 63 -4.46 12.55 -22.31
C VAL A 63 -5.76 11.87 -22.72
N GLY A 64 -5.71 10.93 -23.66
CA GLY A 64 -6.90 10.28 -24.20
C GLY A 64 -7.66 9.48 -23.16
N VAL A 65 -6.96 8.67 -22.34
CA VAL A 65 -7.57 7.93 -21.24
C VAL A 65 -8.16 8.88 -20.20
N THR A 66 -7.41 9.90 -19.76
CA THR A 66 -7.91 10.84 -18.74
C THR A 66 -9.10 11.66 -19.23
N SER A 67 -9.12 12.05 -20.51
CA SER A 67 -10.24 12.78 -21.12
C SER A 67 -11.51 11.93 -21.27
N ALA A 68 -11.38 10.61 -21.31
CA ALA A 68 -12.51 9.66 -21.38
C ALA A 68 -13.16 9.38 -20.02
N LEU A 69 -12.49 9.78 -18.92
CA LEU A 69 -12.96 9.55 -17.57
C LEU A 69 -13.70 10.79 -17.00
N GLU A 70 -14.61 10.53 -16.06
CA GLU A 70 -15.23 11.58 -15.27
C GLU A 70 -14.23 12.16 -14.25
N LYS A 71 -14.41 13.44 -13.88
CA LYS A 71 -13.47 14.17 -12.99
C LYS A 71 -13.34 13.55 -11.59
N ASP A 72 -14.35 12.85 -11.13
CA ASP A 72 -14.40 12.21 -9.80
C ASP A 72 -14.09 10.70 -9.83
N GLU A 73 -13.72 10.14 -11.00
CA GLU A 73 -13.19 8.79 -11.14
C GLU A 73 -11.69 8.76 -10.85
N TYR A 74 -11.23 7.72 -10.16
CA TYR A 74 -9.83 7.62 -9.75
C TYR A 74 -8.93 7.14 -10.87
N ILE A 75 -7.74 7.73 -10.93
CA ILE A 75 -6.65 7.33 -11.83
C ILE A 75 -5.41 7.02 -11.01
N LEU A 76 -4.76 5.91 -11.33
CA LEU A 76 -3.48 5.49 -10.76
C LEU A 76 -2.42 5.55 -11.88
N PRO A 77 -1.74 6.70 -12.06
CA PRO A 77 -0.79 6.89 -13.16
C PRO A 77 0.56 6.24 -12.89
N MET A 78 1.39 6.15 -13.93
CA MET A 78 2.82 5.88 -13.82
C MET A 78 3.64 7.17 -13.75
N HIS A 79 4.94 7.01 -13.52
CA HIS A 79 5.92 8.10 -13.37
C HIS A 79 6.17 8.97 -14.62
N ARG A 80 5.58 8.64 -15.79
CA ARG A 80 5.70 9.41 -17.04
C ARG A 80 4.38 9.92 -17.60
N ASN A 81 3.29 9.72 -16.89
CA ASN A 81 1.96 10.14 -17.34
C ASN A 81 1.66 11.62 -17.01
N LEU A 82 2.54 12.56 -17.41
CA LEU A 82 2.32 13.99 -17.18
C LEU A 82 0.95 14.45 -17.70
N GLY A 83 0.49 13.89 -18.82
CA GLY A 83 -0.82 14.17 -19.40
C GLY A 83 -1.99 13.89 -18.46
N VAL A 84 -1.88 12.94 -17.53
CA VAL A 84 -2.92 12.69 -16.50
C VAL A 84 -3.08 13.92 -15.59
N PHE A 85 -1.97 14.44 -15.08
CA PHE A 85 -1.97 15.56 -14.14
C PHE A 85 -2.45 16.86 -14.80
N THR A 86 -2.03 17.12 -16.05
CA THR A 86 -2.44 18.32 -16.78
C THR A 86 -3.88 18.27 -17.25
N THR A 87 -4.39 17.10 -17.66
CA THR A 87 -5.79 16.89 -18.07
C THR A 87 -6.75 16.92 -16.87
N ARG A 88 -6.29 16.54 -15.67
CA ARG A 88 -7.02 16.78 -14.41
C ARG A 88 -7.00 18.24 -13.95
N GLU A 89 -6.40 19.11 -14.73
CA GLU A 89 -6.36 20.57 -14.49
C GLU A 89 -5.69 20.94 -13.15
N ILE A 90 -4.70 20.15 -12.71
CA ILE A 90 -3.91 20.53 -11.53
C ILE A 90 -3.21 21.86 -11.81
N PRO A 91 -3.31 22.86 -10.91
CA PRO A 91 -2.61 24.13 -11.08
C PRO A 91 -1.12 23.95 -11.28
N LEU A 92 -0.55 24.50 -12.35
CA LEU A 92 0.84 24.24 -12.73
C LEU A 92 1.84 24.68 -11.65
N TYR A 93 1.56 25.75 -10.90
CA TYR A 93 2.45 26.18 -9.82
C TYR A 93 2.61 25.08 -8.76
N ARG A 94 1.54 24.31 -8.44
CA ARG A 94 1.61 23.20 -7.48
C ARG A 94 2.44 22.04 -8.03
N LEU A 95 2.33 21.72 -9.33
CA LEU A 95 3.17 20.72 -9.98
C LEU A 95 4.64 21.15 -9.98
N PHE A 96 4.94 22.40 -10.31
CA PHE A 96 6.30 22.92 -10.27
C PHE A 96 6.86 22.97 -8.86
N SER A 97 6.04 23.29 -7.85
CA SER A 97 6.42 23.23 -6.44
C SER A 97 6.72 21.78 -6.03
N GLN A 98 5.90 20.80 -6.43
CA GLN A 98 6.15 19.39 -6.19
C GLN A 98 7.50 18.93 -6.77
N TRP A 99 7.77 19.29 -8.03
CA TRP A 99 9.01 18.86 -8.71
C TRP A 99 10.27 19.53 -8.18
N GLN A 100 10.13 20.65 -7.51
CA GLN A 100 11.21 21.38 -6.83
C GLN A 100 11.30 21.06 -5.33
N GLY A 101 10.42 20.21 -4.80
CA GLY A 101 10.38 19.88 -3.37
C GLY A 101 9.97 21.05 -2.48
N LYS A 102 9.02 21.88 -2.94
CA LYS A 102 8.52 23.06 -2.24
C LYS A 102 7.22 22.79 -1.46
N ALA A 103 6.82 23.71 -0.56
CA ALA A 103 5.71 23.53 0.37
C ALA A 103 4.34 23.40 -0.31
N ASN A 104 4.07 24.15 -1.38
CA ASN A 104 2.80 24.08 -2.11
C ASN A 104 2.64 22.85 -3.00
N GLY A 105 3.66 21.96 -3.05
CA GLY A 105 3.54 20.63 -3.61
C GLY A 105 2.58 19.73 -2.81
N PHE A 106 2.50 18.47 -3.19
CA PHE A 106 1.56 17.50 -2.62
C PHE A 106 2.16 16.64 -1.52
N SER A 107 3.49 16.63 -1.39
CA SER A 107 4.23 15.69 -0.53
C SER A 107 5.12 16.38 0.52
N LYS A 108 4.96 17.67 0.73
CA LYS A 108 5.85 18.44 1.62
C LYS A 108 7.35 18.17 1.33
N GLY A 109 7.71 18.06 0.02
CA GLY A 109 9.08 17.77 -0.40
C GLY A 109 9.58 16.33 -0.20
N ARG A 110 8.73 15.41 0.29
CA ARG A 110 9.11 14.03 0.63
C ARG A 110 9.15 13.08 -0.55
N GLU A 111 8.46 13.45 -1.63
CA GLU A 111 8.38 12.66 -2.86
C GLU A 111 8.81 13.47 -4.07
N ARG A 112 9.40 12.76 -5.02
CA ARG A 112 9.87 13.33 -6.28
C ARG A 112 8.81 13.25 -7.38
N SER A 113 9.00 14.02 -8.42
CA SER A 113 8.26 14.05 -9.69
C SER A 113 6.78 13.65 -9.57
N PHE A 114 6.44 12.43 -9.99
CA PHE A 114 5.06 11.95 -10.11
C PHE A 114 4.66 10.95 -9.01
N HIS A 115 5.47 10.79 -7.97
CA HIS A 115 5.22 9.81 -6.89
C HIS A 115 4.28 10.32 -5.79
N PHE A 116 3.38 11.21 -6.11
CA PHE A 116 2.41 11.77 -5.16
C PHE A 116 0.97 11.44 -5.57
N GLY A 117 0.08 11.47 -4.61
CA GLY A 117 -1.37 11.36 -4.80
C GLY A 117 -2.09 12.61 -4.35
N THR A 118 -3.34 12.74 -4.75
CA THR A 118 -4.22 13.82 -4.31
C THR A 118 -5.68 13.41 -4.41
N GLN A 119 -6.40 13.48 -3.28
CA GLN A 119 -7.83 13.23 -3.24
C GLN A 119 -8.64 14.29 -3.98
N GLU A 120 -8.13 15.52 -4.02
CA GLU A 120 -8.77 16.66 -4.70
C GLU A 120 -8.95 16.38 -6.20
N PHE A 121 -7.94 15.81 -6.85
CA PHE A 121 -7.93 15.51 -8.29
C PHE A 121 -8.14 14.04 -8.62
N LYS A 122 -8.47 13.21 -7.62
CA LYS A 122 -8.71 11.76 -7.78
C LYS A 122 -7.52 11.02 -8.41
N ILE A 123 -6.30 11.42 -8.04
CA ILE A 123 -5.06 10.76 -8.44
C ILE A 123 -4.48 10.04 -7.24
N VAL A 124 -4.20 8.75 -7.40
CA VAL A 124 -3.57 7.92 -6.38
C VAL A 124 -2.07 7.81 -6.64
N GLY A 125 -1.28 8.13 -5.64
CA GLY A 125 0.17 8.16 -5.76
C GLY A 125 0.77 6.77 -5.98
N MET A 126 1.54 6.63 -7.05
CA MET A 126 2.30 5.42 -7.33
C MET A 126 3.48 5.24 -6.37
N ILE A 127 4.03 4.04 -6.33
CA ILE A 127 5.34 3.73 -5.75
C ILE A 127 6.30 3.24 -6.85
N SER A 128 7.60 3.26 -6.58
CA SER A 128 8.60 2.78 -7.56
C SER A 128 8.58 1.25 -7.75
N HIS A 129 8.04 0.50 -6.79
CA HIS A 129 7.80 -0.93 -6.90
C HIS A 129 6.56 -1.13 -7.78
N LEU A 130 6.75 -1.72 -8.96
CA LEU A 130 5.66 -1.97 -9.90
C LEU A 130 4.72 -3.05 -9.36
N GLY A 131 3.44 -2.95 -9.71
CA GLY A 131 2.44 -3.97 -9.38
C GLY A 131 1.46 -3.59 -8.27
N PRO A 132 1.85 -3.21 -7.04
CA PRO A 132 0.92 -3.00 -5.92
C PRO A 132 -0.23 -2.04 -6.20
N GLN A 133 -0.03 -1.01 -7.03
CA GLN A 133 -1.10 -0.08 -7.40
C GLN A 133 -2.27 -0.74 -8.15
N LEU A 134 -2.05 -1.89 -8.78
CA LEU A 134 -3.11 -2.60 -9.50
C LEU A 134 -4.15 -3.13 -8.51
N GLY A 135 -3.72 -3.78 -7.43
CA GLY A 135 -4.61 -4.19 -6.35
C GLY A 135 -5.29 -3.01 -5.64
N VAL A 136 -4.61 -1.85 -5.54
CA VAL A 136 -5.25 -0.63 -5.00
C VAL A 136 -6.38 -0.15 -5.90
N ALA A 137 -6.22 -0.22 -7.21
CA ALA A 137 -7.28 0.10 -8.18
C ALA A 137 -8.48 -0.84 -8.01
N ASP A 138 -8.23 -2.13 -7.79
CA ASP A 138 -9.29 -3.12 -7.52
C ASP A 138 -10.09 -2.76 -6.26
N GLY A 139 -9.41 -2.32 -5.20
CA GLY A 139 -10.07 -1.90 -3.96
C GLY A 139 -10.94 -0.66 -4.13
N ILE A 140 -10.48 0.33 -4.90
CA ILE A 140 -11.28 1.51 -5.24
C ILE A 140 -12.52 1.10 -6.07
N ALA A 141 -12.33 0.23 -7.05
CA ALA A 141 -13.41 -0.28 -7.89
C ALA A 141 -14.40 -1.14 -7.08
N LEU A 142 -13.92 -1.94 -6.13
CA LEU A 142 -14.78 -2.67 -5.20
C LEU A 142 -15.64 -1.70 -4.37
N ALA A 143 -15.04 -0.62 -3.86
CA ALA A 143 -15.78 0.41 -3.14
C ALA A 143 -16.87 1.07 -4.01
N HIS A 144 -16.59 1.36 -5.28
CA HIS A 144 -17.60 1.84 -6.22
C HIS A 144 -18.76 0.85 -6.34
N LYS A 145 -18.46 -0.44 -6.51
CA LYS A 145 -19.47 -1.51 -6.62
C LYS A 145 -20.31 -1.63 -5.35
N LEU A 146 -19.68 -1.67 -4.17
CA LEU A 146 -20.37 -1.77 -2.88
C LEU A 146 -21.26 -0.55 -2.59
N LYS A 147 -20.79 0.65 -2.95
CA LYS A 147 -21.56 1.90 -2.82
C LYS A 147 -22.58 2.11 -3.96
N LYS A 148 -22.66 1.17 -4.92
CA LYS A 148 -23.54 1.23 -6.10
C LYS A 148 -23.32 2.50 -6.94
N GLU A 149 -22.08 2.99 -7.00
CA GLU A 149 -21.67 4.10 -7.82
C GLU A 149 -21.41 3.60 -9.26
N GLN A 150 -21.96 4.29 -10.27
CA GLN A 150 -21.68 4.00 -11.68
C GLN A 150 -20.37 4.65 -12.12
N LYS A 151 -19.25 4.18 -11.56
CA LYS A 151 -17.91 4.73 -11.76
C LYS A 151 -16.91 3.63 -12.03
N ILE A 152 -15.81 4.03 -12.67
CA ILE A 152 -14.69 3.16 -12.99
C ILE A 152 -13.41 3.67 -12.32
N THR A 153 -12.41 2.81 -12.29
CA THR A 153 -11.05 3.16 -11.88
C THR A 153 -10.10 2.81 -13.01
N ALA A 154 -9.20 3.72 -13.39
CA ALA A 154 -8.16 3.43 -14.37
C ALA A 154 -6.79 3.34 -13.69
N VAL A 155 -6.03 2.30 -14.04
CA VAL A 155 -4.69 2.09 -13.51
C VAL A 155 -3.71 1.82 -14.63
N PHE A 156 -2.56 2.47 -14.58
CA PHE A 156 -1.50 2.35 -15.60
C PHE A 156 -0.37 1.44 -15.12
N THR A 157 0.16 0.67 -16.04
CA THR A 157 1.44 -0.04 -15.89
C THR A 157 2.17 -0.10 -17.23
N GLY A 158 3.49 -0.31 -17.20
CA GLY A 158 4.26 -0.61 -18.42
C GLY A 158 4.26 -2.11 -18.72
N GLU A 159 4.69 -2.48 -19.93
CA GLU A 159 4.81 -3.88 -20.34
C GLU A 159 5.76 -4.69 -19.44
N GLY A 160 6.83 -4.07 -18.92
CA GLY A 160 7.72 -4.71 -17.95
C GLY A 160 7.04 -5.05 -16.63
N GLY A 161 6.13 -4.18 -16.15
CA GLY A 161 5.36 -4.39 -14.93
C GLY A 161 4.36 -5.54 -15.02
N THR A 162 4.03 -5.99 -16.22
CA THR A 162 3.14 -7.14 -16.42
C THR A 162 3.77 -8.49 -16.06
N SER A 163 5.07 -8.50 -15.74
CA SER A 163 5.78 -9.72 -15.29
C SER A 163 5.79 -9.87 -13.75
N GLU A 164 5.33 -8.85 -13.02
CA GLU A 164 5.21 -8.89 -11.57
C GLU A 164 4.06 -9.82 -11.11
N GLY A 165 4.25 -10.50 -9.97
CA GLY A 165 3.19 -11.33 -9.37
C GLY A 165 1.91 -10.54 -9.08
N ASP A 166 2.06 -9.33 -8.56
CA ASP A 166 0.97 -8.39 -8.27
C ASP A 166 0.06 -8.13 -9.47
N PHE A 167 0.62 -8.08 -10.69
CA PHE A 167 -0.17 -7.95 -11.92
C PHE A 167 -1.15 -9.11 -12.08
N HIS A 168 -0.66 -10.33 -11.91
CA HIS A 168 -1.47 -11.54 -12.11
C HIS A 168 -2.54 -11.69 -11.03
N GLU A 169 -2.18 -11.38 -9.78
CA GLU A 169 -3.13 -11.43 -8.68
C GLU A 169 -4.25 -10.39 -8.84
N ALA A 170 -3.90 -9.15 -9.19
CA ALA A 170 -4.89 -8.07 -9.38
C ALA A 170 -5.86 -8.38 -10.53
N LEU A 171 -5.37 -8.79 -11.70
CA LEU A 171 -6.25 -9.12 -12.82
C LEU A 171 -7.20 -10.28 -12.48
N ASN A 172 -6.69 -11.28 -11.74
CA ASN A 172 -7.51 -12.41 -11.35
C ASN A 172 -8.61 -11.99 -10.37
N ILE A 173 -8.29 -11.24 -9.31
CA ILE A 173 -9.29 -10.80 -8.31
C ILE A 173 -10.33 -9.86 -8.95
N ALA A 174 -9.89 -8.95 -9.82
CA ALA A 174 -10.79 -8.07 -10.55
C ALA A 174 -11.80 -8.84 -11.38
N SER A 175 -11.35 -9.91 -12.07
CA SER A 175 -12.23 -10.78 -12.87
C SER A 175 -13.18 -11.60 -12.01
N VAL A 176 -12.70 -12.18 -10.90
CA VAL A 176 -13.55 -12.98 -9.98
C VAL A 176 -14.65 -12.14 -9.34
N TRP A 177 -14.40 -10.86 -9.13
CA TRP A 177 -15.35 -9.96 -8.46
C TRP A 177 -16.10 -9.02 -9.42
N ASP A 178 -15.87 -9.12 -10.74
CA ASP A 178 -16.44 -8.22 -11.77
C ASP A 178 -16.24 -6.75 -11.38
N LEU A 179 -14.99 -6.34 -11.18
CA LEU A 179 -14.66 -4.99 -10.73
C LEU A 179 -14.58 -4.02 -11.91
N PRO A 180 -15.12 -2.79 -11.79
CA PRO A 180 -15.07 -1.78 -12.85
C PRO A 180 -13.68 -1.12 -12.93
N VAL A 181 -12.67 -1.86 -13.41
CA VAL A 181 -11.28 -1.42 -13.57
C VAL A 181 -10.86 -1.45 -15.02
N LEU A 182 -10.19 -0.39 -15.48
CA LEU A 182 -9.46 -0.36 -16.75
C LEU A 182 -7.97 -0.52 -16.44
N PHE A 183 -7.40 -1.67 -16.79
CA PHE A 183 -5.97 -1.92 -16.70
C PHE A 183 -5.29 -1.43 -17.98
N CYS A 184 -4.61 -0.30 -17.90
CA CYS A 184 -3.96 0.38 -19.02
C CYS A 184 -2.48 -0.01 -19.08
N ILE A 185 -2.10 -0.84 -20.05
CA ILE A 185 -0.70 -1.23 -20.29
C ILE A 185 -0.12 -0.34 -21.37
N GLU A 186 0.88 0.47 -21.04
CA GLU A 186 1.69 1.22 -22.02
C GLU A 186 2.82 0.33 -22.52
N ASN A 187 2.61 -0.32 -23.66
CA ASN A 187 3.61 -1.17 -24.28
C ASN A 187 4.52 -0.34 -25.19
N ASN A 188 5.63 0.10 -24.62
CA ASN A 188 6.63 0.93 -25.31
C ASN A 188 7.86 0.13 -25.79
N GLY A 189 7.80 -1.19 -25.72
CA GLY A 189 8.82 -2.12 -26.25
C GLY A 189 9.95 -2.43 -25.27
N TYR A 190 10.08 -1.72 -24.14
CA TYR A 190 11.24 -1.87 -23.25
C TYR A 190 10.89 -1.71 -21.77
N GLY A 191 11.07 -2.77 -20.97
CA GLY A 191 11.13 -2.66 -19.51
C GLY A 191 12.50 -2.12 -19.10
N LEU A 192 12.63 -0.81 -18.91
CA LEU A 192 13.88 -0.06 -18.77
C LEU A 192 14.76 -0.22 -20.02
N SER A 193 15.68 -1.16 -20.10
CA SER A 193 16.51 -1.50 -21.26
C SER A 193 16.26 -2.90 -21.80
N THR A 194 15.46 -3.72 -21.10
CA THR A 194 15.14 -5.09 -21.48
C THR A 194 14.00 -5.09 -22.50
N PRO A 195 14.21 -5.59 -23.71
CA PRO A 195 13.19 -5.62 -24.74
C PRO A 195 12.07 -6.60 -24.39
N THR A 196 10.87 -6.38 -24.92
CA THR A 196 9.68 -7.22 -24.65
C THR A 196 9.90 -8.70 -25.00
N SER A 197 10.76 -9.01 -25.97
CA SER A 197 11.14 -10.39 -26.31
C SER A 197 11.82 -11.17 -25.18
N GLU A 198 12.37 -10.45 -24.19
CA GLU A 198 12.98 -11.00 -22.98
C GLU A 198 12.07 -10.87 -21.75
N GLN A 199 10.91 -10.21 -21.88
CA GLN A 199 9.94 -10.02 -20.79
C GLN A 199 8.80 -11.05 -20.82
N TYR A 200 8.28 -11.37 -22.01
CA TYR A 200 7.16 -12.30 -22.15
C TYR A 200 7.16 -13.01 -23.51
N ARG A 201 6.40 -14.13 -23.58
CA ARG A 201 6.34 -14.98 -24.78
C ARG A 201 5.06 -14.81 -25.60
N CYS A 202 3.97 -14.29 -25.01
CA CYS A 202 2.74 -14.06 -25.77
C CYS A 202 2.97 -13.05 -26.91
N LYS A 203 2.19 -13.15 -27.97
CA LYS A 203 2.33 -12.24 -29.13
C LYS A 203 1.91 -10.82 -28.76
N ASN A 204 0.77 -10.69 -28.07
CA ASN A 204 0.25 -9.42 -27.58
C ASN A 204 -0.08 -9.58 -26.10
N LEU A 205 0.02 -8.51 -25.31
CA LEU A 205 -0.30 -8.57 -23.88
C LEU A 205 -1.79 -8.75 -23.61
N ILE A 206 -2.66 -8.33 -24.54
CA ILE A 206 -4.10 -8.60 -24.46
C ILE A 206 -4.43 -10.09 -24.46
N ASP A 207 -3.57 -10.96 -25.00
CA ASP A 207 -3.78 -12.41 -25.01
C ASP A 207 -3.84 -12.98 -23.57
N ARG A 208 -3.27 -12.29 -22.60
CA ARG A 208 -3.35 -12.65 -21.17
C ARG A 208 -4.77 -12.49 -20.61
N GLY A 209 -5.57 -11.56 -21.13
CA GLY A 209 -6.96 -11.37 -20.74
C GLY A 209 -7.81 -12.64 -20.88
N ILE A 210 -7.53 -13.45 -21.90
CA ILE A 210 -8.21 -14.75 -22.13
C ILE A 210 -8.05 -15.67 -20.91
N GLY A 211 -6.86 -15.71 -20.32
CA GLY A 211 -6.55 -16.56 -19.15
C GLY A 211 -7.34 -16.17 -17.90
N TYR A 212 -7.76 -14.91 -17.78
CA TYR A 212 -8.58 -14.39 -16.67
C TYR A 212 -10.08 -14.31 -17.01
N GLY A 213 -10.48 -14.65 -18.25
CA GLY A 213 -11.86 -14.43 -18.71
C GLY A 213 -12.20 -12.95 -18.86
N MET A 214 -11.22 -12.10 -19.10
CA MET A 214 -11.33 -10.63 -19.13
C MET A 214 -11.45 -10.12 -20.57
N GLU A 215 -12.34 -9.16 -20.80
CA GLU A 215 -12.38 -8.37 -22.04
C GLU A 215 -11.04 -7.65 -22.24
N SER A 216 -10.51 -7.64 -23.47
CA SER A 216 -9.22 -7.02 -23.76
C SER A 216 -9.16 -6.38 -25.15
N HIS A 217 -8.47 -5.24 -25.26
CA HIS A 217 -8.33 -4.48 -26.50
C HIS A 217 -6.92 -3.97 -26.69
N GLN A 218 -6.41 -4.09 -27.92
CA GLN A 218 -5.17 -3.44 -28.35
C GLN A 218 -5.51 -2.15 -29.10
N ILE A 219 -4.83 -1.05 -28.79
CA ILE A 219 -5.11 0.31 -29.26
C ILE A 219 -3.81 0.92 -29.76
N ASP A 220 -3.82 1.68 -30.85
CA ASP A 220 -2.69 2.53 -31.25
C ASP A 220 -2.53 3.67 -30.23
N GLY A 221 -1.54 3.51 -29.34
CA GLY A 221 -1.28 4.47 -28.26
C GLY A 221 -0.79 5.84 -28.71
N ASN A 222 -0.41 6.01 -29.99
CA ASN A 222 -0.03 7.28 -30.57
C ASN A 222 -1.21 7.97 -31.29
N ASN A 223 -2.33 7.28 -31.46
CA ASN A 223 -3.54 7.83 -32.07
C ASN A 223 -4.52 8.33 -31.00
N ILE A 224 -4.48 9.64 -30.71
CA ILE A 224 -5.32 10.27 -29.69
C ILE A 224 -6.83 10.02 -29.91
N LEU A 225 -7.30 9.97 -31.16
CA LEU A 225 -8.72 9.76 -31.46
C LEU A 225 -9.13 8.31 -31.19
N GLU A 226 -8.29 7.35 -31.52
CA GLU A 226 -8.53 5.93 -31.22
C GLU A 226 -8.53 5.70 -29.72
N VAL A 227 -7.51 6.22 -28.98
CA VAL A 227 -7.43 6.14 -27.52
C VAL A 227 -8.69 6.74 -26.89
N PHE A 228 -9.00 8.01 -27.20
CA PHE A 228 -10.12 8.71 -26.59
C PHE A 228 -11.46 8.04 -26.87
N THR A 229 -11.74 7.71 -28.14
CA THR A 229 -13.03 7.16 -28.56
C THR A 229 -13.22 5.76 -27.96
N LYS A 230 -12.20 4.89 -28.09
CA LYS A 230 -12.29 3.51 -27.62
C LYS A 230 -12.40 3.43 -26.11
N VAL A 231 -11.61 4.20 -25.39
CA VAL A 231 -11.68 4.25 -23.92
C VAL A 231 -12.99 4.85 -23.45
N SER A 232 -13.54 5.88 -24.13
CA SER A 232 -14.85 6.44 -23.79
C SER A 232 -15.97 5.43 -23.95
N GLU A 233 -15.99 4.67 -25.06
CA GLU A 233 -16.99 3.61 -25.32
C GLU A 233 -16.92 2.51 -24.24
N ILE A 234 -15.71 2.05 -23.91
CA ILE A 234 -15.47 1.01 -22.91
C ILE A 234 -15.86 1.53 -21.52
N ALA A 235 -15.43 2.73 -21.15
CA ALA A 235 -15.75 3.34 -19.86
C ALA A 235 -17.27 3.48 -19.66
N GLU A 236 -17.99 3.95 -20.68
CA GLU A 236 -19.45 4.06 -20.62
C GLU A 236 -20.12 2.68 -20.47
N SER A 237 -19.60 1.66 -21.15
CA SER A 237 -20.09 0.29 -21.04
C SER A 237 -19.83 -0.30 -19.66
N VAL A 238 -18.61 -0.12 -19.11
CA VAL A 238 -18.20 -0.64 -17.78
C VAL A 238 -18.93 0.07 -16.64
N ARG A 239 -19.26 1.36 -16.76
CA ARG A 239 -20.13 2.05 -15.79
C ARG A 239 -21.51 1.42 -15.67
N LYS A 240 -22.06 0.93 -16.80
CA LYS A 240 -23.39 0.31 -16.86
C LYS A 240 -23.38 -1.17 -16.48
N ASP A 241 -22.31 -1.87 -16.83
CA ASP A 241 -22.12 -3.30 -16.62
C ASP A 241 -20.69 -3.53 -16.06
N PRO A 242 -20.54 -3.47 -14.72
CA PRO A 242 -19.24 -3.52 -14.05
C PRO A 242 -18.46 -4.79 -14.39
N ARG A 243 -17.29 -4.63 -14.97
CA ARG A 243 -16.32 -5.68 -15.28
C ARG A 243 -14.93 -5.10 -15.51
N PRO A 244 -13.86 -5.86 -15.32
CA PRO A 244 -12.51 -5.40 -15.65
C PRO A 244 -12.25 -5.49 -17.14
N VAL A 245 -11.46 -4.57 -17.65
CA VAL A 245 -11.02 -4.56 -19.07
C VAL A 245 -9.50 -4.32 -19.13
N LEU A 246 -8.83 -5.13 -19.94
CA LEU A 246 -7.40 -5.02 -20.21
C LEU A 246 -7.17 -4.24 -21.51
N LEU A 247 -6.46 -3.12 -21.40
CA LEU A 247 -6.12 -2.25 -22.53
C LEU A 247 -4.63 -2.25 -22.77
N GLU A 248 -4.18 -2.66 -23.94
CA GLU A 248 -2.77 -2.56 -24.36
C GLU A 248 -2.66 -1.42 -25.36
N PHE A 249 -1.88 -0.39 -25.00
CA PHE A 249 -1.57 0.73 -25.87
C PHE A 249 -0.19 0.52 -26.48
N LEU A 250 -0.16 0.31 -27.80
CA LEU A 250 1.11 0.22 -28.54
C LEU A 250 1.68 1.61 -28.74
N THR A 251 2.87 1.83 -28.24
CA THR A 251 3.55 3.12 -28.24
C THR A 251 5.07 2.95 -28.23
N PHE A 252 5.80 4.03 -28.09
CA PHE A 252 7.25 3.98 -27.96
C PHE A 252 7.78 5.11 -27.08
N ARG A 253 8.79 4.79 -26.28
CA ARG A 253 9.45 5.77 -25.43
C ARG A 253 10.58 6.47 -26.18
N MET A 254 10.36 7.71 -26.60
CA MET A 254 11.33 8.51 -27.39
C MET A 254 12.55 8.98 -26.59
N ARG A 255 12.54 8.84 -25.27
CA ARG A 255 13.63 9.24 -24.37
C ARG A 255 14.12 8.05 -23.54
N GLY A 256 15.17 8.20 -22.76
CA GLY A 256 15.60 7.19 -21.80
C GLY A 256 14.53 6.82 -20.77
N HIS A 257 14.71 5.73 -20.06
CA HIS A 257 13.81 5.38 -18.95
C HIS A 257 13.73 6.51 -17.91
N GLU A 258 14.86 7.03 -17.55
CA GLU A 258 15.10 8.32 -16.90
C GLU A 258 16.04 9.10 -17.83
N GLU A 259 15.98 10.43 -17.83
CA GLU A 259 16.82 11.22 -18.74
C GLU A 259 18.33 10.93 -18.62
N ALA A 260 18.79 10.59 -17.41
CA ALA A 260 20.18 10.20 -17.19
C ALA A 260 20.56 8.85 -17.83
N SER A 261 19.59 7.97 -18.10
CA SER A 261 19.84 6.63 -18.65
C SER A 261 20.24 6.65 -20.14
N GLY A 262 19.80 7.66 -20.89
CA GLY A 262 19.98 7.74 -22.35
C GLY A 262 19.24 6.63 -23.11
N THR A 263 19.51 6.52 -24.42
CA THR A 263 18.84 5.58 -25.36
C THR A 263 19.80 4.69 -26.14
N LYS A 264 21.06 4.58 -25.75
CA LYS A 264 22.11 3.85 -26.50
C LYS A 264 21.82 2.36 -26.75
N TYR A 265 20.91 1.77 -25.96
CA TYR A 265 20.49 0.37 -26.09
C TYR A 265 19.35 0.18 -27.12
N VAL A 266 18.80 1.27 -27.65
CA VAL A 266 17.73 1.23 -28.65
C VAL A 266 18.36 1.40 -30.04
N PRO A 267 18.00 0.53 -31.03
CA PRO A 267 18.44 0.72 -32.42
C PRO A 267 18.00 2.08 -32.98
N GLU A 268 18.90 2.74 -33.72
CA GLU A 268 18.66 4.08 -34.28
C GLU A 268 17.48 4.06 -35.26
N GLU A 269 17.41 3.02 -36.08
CA GLU A 269 16.32 2.85 -37.09
C GLU A 269 14.94 2.78 -36.40
N LEU A 270 14.87 2.17 -35.22
CA LEU A 270 13.62 2.08 -34.45
C LEU A 270 13.22 3.46 -33.89
N MET A 271 14.20 4.25 -33.43
CA MET A 271 13.96 5.62 -32.98
C MET A 271 13.45 6.50 -34.13
N GLU A 272 14.05 6.37 -35.32
CA GLU A 272 13.62 7.10 -36.52
C GLU A 272 12.20 6.70 -36.95
N GLU A 273 11.88 5.40 -36.96
CA GLU A 273 10.55 4.90 -37.29
C GLU A 273 9.49 5.51 -36.36
N TRP A 274 9.71 5.49 -35.05
CA TRP A 274 8.74 6.00 -34.08
C TRP A 274 8.69 7.52 -34.02
N ALA A 275 9.76 8.23 -34.39
CA ALA A 275 9.72 9.69 -34.56
C ALA A 275 8.72 10.11 -35.64
N LEU A 276 8.53 9.29 -36.70
CA LEU A 276 7.51 9.53 -37.72
C LEU A 276 6.08 9.35 -37.20
N LYS A 277 5.92 8.65 -36.09
CA LYS A 277 4.62 8.40 -35.41
C LYS A 277 4.39 9.33 -34.21
N ASP A 278 5.09 10.46 -34.13
CA ASP A 278 4.90 11.43 -33.03
C ASP A 278 3.42 11.84 -32.94
N PRO A 279 2.75 11.66 -31.77
CA PRO A 279 1.31 11.85 -31.66
C PRO A 279 0.88 13.30 -31.88
N ILE A 280 1.69 14.28 -31.49
CA ILE A 280 1.33 15.70 -31.57
C ILE A 280 1.51 16.21 -33.01
N SER A 281 2.65 15.93 -33.63
CA SER A 281 2.94 16.38 -35.00
C SER A 281 1.97 15.76 -36.01
N ASN A 282 1.67 14.45 -35.89
CA ASN A 282 0.71 13.79 -36.76
C ASN A 282 -0.70 14.34 -36.58
N PHE A 283 -1.14 14.55 -35.33
CA PHE A 283 -2.49 15.07 -35.08
C PHE A 283 -2.63 16.55 -35.52
N LYS A 284 -1.59 17.36 -35.32
CA LYS A 284 -1.53 18.73 -35.87
C LYS A 284 -1.71 18.74 -37.39
N ASN A 285 -0.96 17.88 -38.09
CA ASN A 285 -1.05 17.79 -39.54
C ASN A 285 -2.45 17.42 -40.02
N PHE A 286 -3.03 16.38 -39.36
CA PHE A 286 -4.42 15.97 -39.65
C PHE A 286 -5.41 17.11 -39.45
N LEU A 287 -5.37 17.84 -38.34
CA LEU A 287 -6.27 18.96 -38.06
C LEU A 287 -6.11 20.12 -39.06
N THR A 288 -4.88 20.36 -39.51
CA THR A 288 -4.58 21.40 -40.50
C THR A 288 -5.14 21.01 -41.87
N GLU A 289 -4.97 19.75 -42.30
CA GLU A 289 -5.53 19.27 -43.58
C GLU A 289 -7.06 19.25 -43.60
N GLU A 290 -7.68 18.91 -42.44
CA GLU A 290 -9.14 19.00 -42.30
C GLU A 290 -9.67 20.44 -42.17
N GLY A 291 -8.77 21.46 -42.14
CA GLY A 291 -9.13 22.85 -41.97
C GLY A 291 -9.68 23.24 -40.61
N ILE A 292 -9.40 22.39 -39.58
CA ILE A 292 -9.88 22.60 -38.21
C ILE A 292 -8.90 23.46 -37.41
N LEU A 293 -7.59 23.28 -37.63
CA LEU A 293 -6.51 24.03 -36.97
C LEU A 293 -5.84 24.98 -37.96
N SER A 294 -5.93 26.27 -37.69
CA SER A 294 -5.16 27.28 -38.44
C SER A 294 -3.79 27.51 -37.79
N ASP A 295 -2.84 28.04 -38.56
CA ASP A 295 -1.53 28.45 -38.03
C ASP A 295 -1.66 29.48 -36.89
N GLU A 296 -2.63 30.41 -36.99
CA GLU A 296 -2.92 31.41 -35.95
C GLU A 296 -3.40 30.75 -34.64
N THR A 297 -4.30 29.76 -34.75
CA THR A 297 -4.81 29.04 -33.58
C THR A 297 -3.72 28.19 -32.92
N ASP A 298 -2.88 27.55 -33.73
CA ASP A 298 -1.75 26.75 -33.21
C ASP A 298 -0.75 27.66 -32.48
N GLU A 299 -0.37 28.79 -33.08
CA GLU A 299 0.53 29.78 -32.47
C GLU A 299 -0.08 30.36 -31.18
N GLN A 300 -1.39 30.62 -31.18
CA GLN A 300 -2.10 31.09 -30.00
C GLN A 300 -2.00 30.05 -28.86
N PHE A 301 -2.32 28.76 -29.09
CA PHE A 301 -2.23 27.70 -28.08
C PHE A 301 -0.80 27.57 -27.53
N TYR A 302 0.19 27.58 -28.43
CA TYR A 302 1.58 27.51 -28.05
C TYR A 302 2.00 28.67 -27.12
N ASN A 303 1.64 29.89 -27.48
CA ASN A 303 2.01 31.08 -26.72
C ASN A 303 1.29 31.16 -25.39
N GLU A 304 -0.01 30.82 -25.33
CA GLU A 304 -0.79 30.75 -24.08
C GLU A 304 -0.21 29.74 -23.10
N ILE A 305 0.06 28.51 -23.54
CA ILE A 305 0.61 27.47 -22.70
C ILE A 305 2.00 27.85 -22.22
N LYS A 306 2.84 28.42 -23.09
CA LYS A 306 4.18 28.84 -22.73
C LYS A 306 4.19 29.99 -21.72
N ALA A 307 3.25 30.91 -21.83
CA ALA A 307 3.06 32.00 -20.88
C ALA A 307 2.62 31.42 -19.51
N GLU A 308 1.61 30.52 -19.50
CA GLU A 308 1.15 29.81 -18.29
C GLU A 308 2.30 29.06 -17.60
N ILE A 309 3.12 28.34 -18.36
CA ILE A 309 4.29 27.62 -17.84
C ILE A 309 5.27 28.57 -17.16
N ASN A 310 5.64 29.68 -17.85
CA ASN A 310 6.64 30.61 -17.33
C ASN A 310 6.14 31.34 -16.08
N GLU A 311 4.88 31.77 -16.04
CA GLU A 311 4.27 32.44 -14.91
C GLU A 311 4.23 31.53 -13.69
N ASN A 312 3.67 30.31 -13.84
CA ASN A 312 3.53 29.37 -12.75
C ASN A 312 4.89 28.80 -12.26
N LEU A 313 5.86 28.67 -13.17
CA LEU A 313 7.22 28.28 -12.79
C LEU A 313 7.90 29.37 -11.96
N GLN A 314 7.68 30.65 -12.28
CA GLN A 314 8.22 31.77 -11.48
C GLN A 314 7.61 31.77 -10.08
N LEU A 315 6.29 31.55 -9.95
CA LEU A 315 5.64 31.41 -8.64
C LEU A 315 6.30 30.31 -7.80
N ALA A 316 6.59 29.15 -8.39
CA ALA A 316 7.26 28.07 -7.69
C ALA A 316 8.73 28.37 -7.35
N PHE A 317 9.45 29.15 -8.19
CA PHE A 317 10.81 29.58 -7.85
C PHE A 317 10.85 30.59 -6.70
N ASP A 318 9.87 31.48 -6.64
CA ASP A 318 9.78 32.52 -5.61
C ASP A 318 9.27 31.96 -4.25
N GLU A 319 8.76 30.73 -4.25
CA GLU A 319 8.31 30.05 -3.05
C GLU A 319 9.50 29.74 -2.11
N GLU A 320 9.28 29.95 -0.80
CA GLU A 320 10.29 29.65 0.21
C GLU A 320 10.64 28.15 0.27
N VAL A 321 11.84 27.88 0.77
CA VAL A 321 12.28 26.49 1.01
C VAL A 321 11.48 25.91 2.18
N ILE A 322 11.13 24.63 2.09
CA ILE A 322 10.47 23.93 3.19
C ILE A 322 11.38 23.93 4.42
N VAL A 323 10.80 24.35 5.53
CA VAL A 323 11.40 24.21 6.86
C VAL A 323 10.55 23.20 7.62
N SER A 324 11.19 22.14 8.10
CA SER A 324 10.57 21.10 8.92
C SER A 324 11.45 20.82 10.13
N THR A 325 10.83 20.45 11.25
CA THR A 325 11.54 20.01 12.46
C THR A 325 11.48 18.48 12.54
N GLU A 326 12.34 17.87 13.34
CA GLU A 326 12.31 16.44 13.65
C GLU A 326 10.92 16.04 14.18
N THR A 327 10.32 16.85 15.05
CA THR A 327 8.98 16.62 15.58
C THR A 327 7.92 16.64 14.51
N ASP A 328 7.97 17.56 13.53
CA ASP A 328 7.02 17.62 12.43
C ASP A 328 7.13 16.36 11.54
N GLU A 329 8.36 15.93 11.25
CA GLU A 329 8.59 14.72 10.45
C GLU A 329 8.07 13.45 11.14
N LEU A 330 8.30 13.31 12.44
CA LEU A 330 7.81 12.18 13.22
C LEU A 330 6.28 12.18 13.35
N ASN A 331 5.67 13.34 13.57
CA ASN A 331 4.21 13.48 13.68
C ASN A 331 3.48 13.15 12.36
N ASP A 332 4.11 13.39 11.23
CA ASP A 332 3.50 13.12 9.91
C ASP A 332 3.59 11.64 9.48
N VAL A 333 4.34 10.79 10.21
CA VAL A 333 4.43 9.35 9.91
C VAL A 333 3.07 8.69 10.04
N TYR A 334 2.32 9.04 11.07
CA TYR A 334 0.99 8.49 11.34
C TYR A 334 -0.08 9.56 11.19
N LYS A 335 -1.27 9.14 10.77
CA LYS A 335 -2.46 9.96 10.90
C LYS A 335 -2.81 10.07 12.37
N ASN A 336 -2.87 11.29 12.89
CA ASN A 336 -3.26 11.53 14.28
C ASN A 336 -4.68 11.05 14.54
N ILE A 337 -4.86 10.40 15.68
CA ILE A 337 -6.15 9.92 16.19
C ILE A 337 -6.26 10.27 17.68
N GLU A 338 -7.45 10.72 18.07
CA GLU A 338 -7.87 10.70 19.46
C GLU A 338 -8.69 9.42 19.66
N TYR A 339 -8.16 8.50 20.49
CA TYR A 339 -8.87 7.26 20.78
C TYR A 339 -10.15 7.54 21.55
N GLN A 340 -11.27 7.16 20.96
CA GLN A 340 -12.54 7.21 21.66
C GLN A 340 -12.54 6.13 22.75
N HIS A 341 -12.62 6.55 23.99
CA HIS A 341 -12.80 5.63 25.12
C HIS A 341 -14.24 5.13 25.16
N PHE A 342 -14.41 3.82 25.26
CA PHE A 342 -15.69 3.16 25.47
C PHE A 342 -15.67 2.51 26.84
N GLU A 343 -16.57 2.92 27.73
CA GLU A 343 -16.66 2.39 29.08
C GLU A 343 -17.07 0.91 29.07
N GLU A 344 -16.39 0.13 29.88
CA GLU A 344 -16.71 -1.27 30.13
C GLU A 344 -17.96 -1.37 31.00
N LYS A 345 -18.74 -2.42 30.74
CA LYS A 345 -19.86 -2.78 31.64
C LYS A 345 -19.42 -3.84 32.64
N GLU A 346 -20.09 -3.87 33.78
CA GLU A 346 -19.86 -4.87 34.82
C GLU A 346 -20.25 -6.29 34.36
N GLU A 347 -21.11 -6.42 33.33
CA GLU A 347 -21.52 -7.70 32.79
C GLU A 347 -20.38 -8.35 32.02
N VAL A 348 -19.90 -9.51 32.53
CA VAL A 348 -18.80 -10.27 31.94
C VAL A 348 -19.24 -11.68 31.56
N GLU A 349 -18.53 -12.27 30.62
CA GLU A 349 -18.63 -13.69 30.26
C GLU A 349 -17.25 -14.31 30.14
N THR A 350 -17.14 -15.63 30.43
CA THR A 350 -15.88 -16.35 30.31
C THR A 350 -15.65 -16.77 28.86
N LEU A 351 -14.75 -16.10 28.16
CA LEU A 351 -14.40 -16.36 26.76
C LEU A 351 -13.04 -17.03 26.64
N ARG A 352 -12.91 -17.89 25.62
CA ARG A 352 -11.59 -18.29 25.11
C ARG A 352 -10.99 -17.10 24.35
N TYR A 353 -9.68 -17.11 24.18
CA TYR A 353 -8.99 -16.06 23.42
C TYR A 353 -9.58 -15.90 22.00
N ILE A 354 -9.82 -17.02 21.31
CA ILE A 354 -10.42 -17.01 19.96
C ILE A 354 -11.86 -16.46 19.94
N ASP A 355 -12.66 -16.77 20.97
CA ASP A 355 -14.05 -16.30 21.07
C ASP A 355 -14.11 -14.79 21.34
N ALA A 356 -13.15 -14.26 22.11
CA ALA A 356 -13.02 -12.83 22.37
C ALA A 356 -12.67 -12.05 21.08
N ILE A 357 -11.77 -12.59 20.26
CA ILE A 357 -11.47 -12.03 18.92
C ILE A 357 -12.72 -12.03 18.04
N SER A 358 -13.43 -13.17 17.96
CA SER A 358 -14.66 -13.29 17.18
C SER A 358 -15.73 -12.30 17.65
N GLN A 359 -15.90 -12.15 18.96
CA GLN A 359 -16.86 -11.22 19.52
C GLN A 359 -16.49 -9.75 19.22
N GLY A 360 -15.22 -9.37 19.40
CA GLY A 360 -14.73 -8.02 19.07
C GLY A 360 -14.93 -7.69 17.60
N LEU A 361 -14.60 -8.64 16.73
CA LEU A 361 -14.77 -8.49 15.29
C LEU A 361 -16.25 -8.35 14.90
N ARG A 362 -17.14 -9.17 15.47
CA ARG A 362 -18.60 -9.10 15.24
C ARG A 362 -19.17 -7.76 15.70
N GLN A 363 -18.83 -7.30 16.89
CA GLN A 363 -19.27 -6.02 17.42
C GLN A 363 -18.76 -4.84 16.61
N SER A 364 -17.54 -4.91 16.11
CA SER A 364 -16.98 -3.91 15.19
C SER A 364 -17.71 -3.88 13.85
N MET A 365 -18.05 -5.05 13.29
CA MET A 365 -18.84 -5.10 12.05
C MET A 365 -20.27 -4.61 12.23
N GLN A 366 -20.88 -4.80 13.40
CA GLN A 366 -22.20 -4.22 13.74
C GLN A 366 -22.13 -2.70 13.88
N ARG A 367 -21.01 -2.18 14.36
CA ARG A 367 -20.79 -0.75 14.59
C ARG A 367 -20.43 0.01 13.32
N HIS A 368 -19.65 -0.60 12.43
CA HIS A 368 -19.14 0.00 11.21
C HIS A 368 -19.77 -0.68 10.00
N GLU A 369 -20.78 -0.07 9.40
CA GLU A 369 -21.48 -0.60 8.23
C GLU A 369 -20.57 -0.68 6.99
N ASP A 370 -19.53 0.15 6.93
CA ASP A 370 -18.52 0.25 5.87
C ASP A 370 -17.30 -0.66 6.08
N LEU A 371 -17.30 -1.48 7.13
CA LEU A 371 -16.22 -2.43 7.42
C LEU A 371 -16.35 -3.67 6.56
N ILE A 372 -15.31 -3.96 5.77
CA ILE A 372 -15.19 -5.14 4.90
C ILE A 372 -14.15 -6.10 5.47
N LEU A 373 -14.54 -7.34 5.65
CA LEU A 373 -13.68 -8.44 6.08
C LEU A 373 -13.35 -9.32 4.87
N MET A 374 -12.07 -9.52 4.59
CA MET A 374 -11.57 -10.29 3.45
C MET A 374 -10.50 -11.28 3.89
N GLY A 375 -10.46 -12.43 3.24
CA GLY A 375 -9.46 -13.46 3.47
C GLY A 375 -9.83 -14.78 2.79
N GLN A 376 -8.95 -15.75 2.86
CA GLN A 376 -9.19 -17.07 2.30
C GLN A 376 -10.08 -17.88 3.26
N ASP A 377 -11.12 -18.52 2.71
CA ASP A 377 -12.04 -19.43 3.43
C ASP A 377 -12.80 -18.80 4.61
N ILE A 378 -12.87 -17.47 4.72
CA ILE A 378 -13.47 -16.79 5.88
C ILE A 378 -14.99 -16.69 5.83
N ALA A 379 -15.61 -16.87 4.65
CA ALA A 379 -17.06 -16.76 4.46
C ALA A 379 -17.77 -18.06 4.92
N GLU A 380 -18.17 -18.92 3.99
CA GLU A 380 -18.96 -20.12 4.26
C GLU A 380 -18.27 -21.10 5.23
N TYR A 381 -16.95 -21.22 5.15
CA TYR A 381 -16.18 -22.10 6.05
C TYR A 381 -15.93 -21.49 7.43
N GLY A 382 -15.98 -20.16 7.57
CA GLY A 382 -15.76 -19.45 8.84
C GLY A 382 -14.29 -19.30 9.25
N GLY A 383 -13.37 -19.36 8.28
CA GLY A 383 -11.92 -19.25 8.49
C GLY A 383 -11.26 -20.55 8.98
N ALA A 384 -9.93 -20.62 8.83
CA ALA A 384 -9.12 -21.78 9.22
C ALA A 384 -9.29 -22.15 10.73
N PHE A 385 -9.55 -21.15 11.56
CA PHE A 385 -9.70 -21.29 13.02
C PHE A 385 -11.14 -21.10 13.51
N LYS A 386 -12.12 -20.87 12.61
CA LYS A 386 -13.55 -20.66 12.93
C LYS A 386 -13.85 -19.33 13.65
N ILE A 387 -13.05 -18.31 13.42
CA ILE A 387 -13.25 -16.98 14.03
C ILE A 387 -14.45 -16.28 13.40
N THR A 388 -14.69 -16.48 12.10
CA THR A 388 -15.73 -15.81 11.32
C THR A 388 -16.95 -16.71 11.05
N GLU A 389 -17.10 -17.79 11.80
CA GLU A 389 -18.25 -18.69 11.67
C GLU A 389 -19.57 -17.95 11.96
N GLY A 390 -20.55 -18.05 11.03
CA GLY A 390 -21.83 -17.35 11.10
C GLY A 390 -21.81 -15.87 10.68
N PHE A 391 -20.64 -15.33 10.27
CA PHE A 391 -20.55 -13.92 9.85
C PHE A 391 -21.15 -13.70 8.45
N LEU A 392 -21.03 -14.68 7.56
CA LEU A 392 -21.62 -14.57 6.23
C LEU A 392 -23.14 -14.42 6.29
N GLU A 393 -23.79 -15.21 7.16
CA GLU A 393 -25.25 -15.17 7.37
C GLU A 393 -25.71 -13.85 8.00
N GLU A 394 -24.89 -13.28 8.91
CA GLU A 394 -25.23 -12.04 9.61
C GLU A 394 -24.96 -10.78 8.77
N PHE A 395 -23.81 -10.72 8.08
CA PHE A 395 -23.35 -9.49 7.42
C PHE A 395 -23.42 -9.54 5.89
N GLY A 396 -23.63 -10.71 5.32
CA GLY A 396 -23.74 -10.89 3.89
C GLY A 396 -22.39 -10.93 3.14
N LYS A 397 -22.45 -11.41 1.90
CA LYS A 397 -21.29 -11.65 1.03
C LYS A 397 -20.54 -10.36 0.64
N ASP A 398 -21.22 -9.23 0.65
CA ASP A 398 -20.61 -7.93 0.31
C ASP A 398 -19.61 -7.50 1.38
N ARG A 399 -19.84 -7.89 2.63
CA ARG A 399 -19.02 -7.51 3.77
C ARG A 399 -18.10 -8.61 4.31
N VAL A 400 -18.42 -9.88 4.04
CA VAL A 400 -17.60 -11.05 4.41
C VAL A 400 -17.23 -11.79 3.14
N ARG A 401 -15.98 -11.63 2.69
CA ARG A 401 -15.56 -11.99 1.34
C ARG A 401 -14.45 -13.03 1.34
N ASN A 402 -14.72 -14.19 0.74
CA ASN A 402 -13.62 -15.07 0.34
C ASN A 402 -12.81 -14.40 -0.77
N THR A 403 -11.49 -14.54 -0.70
CA THR A 403 -10.57 -14.10 -1.74
C THR A 403 -9.98 -15.30 -2.49
N PRO A 404 -9.54 -15.14 -3.73
CA PRO A 404 -8.54 -16.03 -4.29
C PRO A 404 -7.28 -16.07 -3.40
N ILE A 405 -6.38 -17.03 -3.64
CA ILE A 405 -5.04 -17.02 -3.00
C ILE A 405 -4.22 -15.93 -3.70
N CYS A 406 -4.12 -14.77 -3.06
CA CYS A 406 -3.50 -13.57 -3.63
C CYS A 406 -3.17 -12.55 -2.53
N GLU A 407 -2.24 -12.91 -1.65
CA GLU A 407 -1.92 -12.14 -0.44
C GLU A 407 -1.48 -10.71 -0.74
N SER A 408 -0.79 -10.46 -1.85
CA SER A 408 -0.38 -9.13 -2.25
C SER A 408 -1.56 -8.27 -2.72
N ALA A 409 -2.41 -8.82 -3.60
CA ALA A 409 -3.54 -8.08 -4.14
C ALA A 409 -4.57 -7.71 -3.07
N ILE A 410 -4.85 -8.59 -2.09
CA ILE A 410 -5.82 -8.27 -1.05
C ILE A 410 -5.37 -7.14 -0.13
N ILE A 411 -4.06 -6.97 0.09
CA ILE A 411 -3.52 -5.80 0.79
C ILE A 411 -3.75 -4.53 -0.06
N GLY A 412 -3.52 -4.61 -1.36
CA GLY A 412 -3.83 -3.52 -2.29
C GLY A 412 -5.33 -3.17 -2.26
N VAL A 413 -6.21 -4.18 -2.33
CA VAL A 413 -7.67 -3.99 -2.24
C VAL A 413 -8.06 -3.30 -0.93
N ALA A 414 -7.51 -3.73 0.21
CA ALA A 414 -7.76 -3.09 1.50
C ALA A 414 -7.36 -1.59 1.49
N MET A 415 -6.20 -1.27 0.90
CA MET A 415 -5.77 0.12 0.73
C MET A 415 -6.72 0.91 -0.18
N GLY A 416 -7.19 0.32 -1.28
CA GLY A 416 -8.14 0.96 -2.19
C GLY A 416 -9.49 1.25 -1.53
N LEU A 417 -10.00 0.33 -0.71
CA LEU A 417 -11.18 0.55 0.14
C LEU A 417 -10.97 1.74 1.08
N SER A 418 -9.81 1.81 1.74
CA SER A 418 -9.47 2.92 2.65
C SER A 418 -9.40 4.26 1.92
N ILE A 419 -8.85 4.32 0.69
CA ILE A 419 -8.84 5.55 -0.14
C ILE A 419 -10.26 6.04 -0.40
N LYS A 420 -11.23 5.13 -0.52
CA LYS A 420 -12.67 5.44 -0.68
C LYS A 420 -13.41 5.65 0.65
N GLY A 421 -12.69 5.74 1.76
CA GLY A 421 -13.24 5.97 3.10
C GLY A 421 -14.04 4.79 3.64
N MET A 422 -13.64 3.56 3.31
CA MET A 422 -14.16 2.32 3.89
C MET A 422 -13.09 1.67 4.76
N LYS A 423 -13.50 0.92 5.78
CA LYS A 423 -12.60 0.17 6.64
C LYS A 423 -12.35 -1.23 6.09
N ALA A 424 -11.14 -1.73 6.23
CA ALA A 424 -10.81 -3.06 5.73
C ALA A 424 -10.05 -3.90 6.76
N ILE A 425 -10.49 -5.14 6.93
CA ILE A 425 -9.74 -6.16 7.66
C ILE A 425 -9.35 -7.25 6.66
N VAL A 426 -8.07 -7.60 6.65
CA VAL A 426 -7.54 -8.73 5.89
C VAL A 426 -7.09 -9.81 6.87
N GLU A 427 -7.55 -11.03 6.67
CA GLU A 427 -7.03 -12.19 7.39
C GLU A 427 -6.00 -12.92 6.51
N MET A 428 -4.76 -12.98 6.99
CA MET A 428 -3.78 -13.98 6.53
C MET A 428 -4.08 -15.29 7.27
N GLN A 429 -4.16 -16.42 6.57
CA GLN A 429 -4.43 -17.71 7.26
C GLN A 429 -3.35 -18.04 8.30
N PHE A 430 -2.12 -17.65 8.01
CA PHE A 430 -0.96 -17.74 8.91
C PHE A 430 -0.05 -16.53 8.68
N SER A 431 0.65 -16.07 9.71
CA SER A 431 1.64 -14.99 9.60
C SER A 431 2.76 -15.32 8.62
N ASP A 432 3.06 -16.59 8.42
CA ASP A 432 4.05 -17.08 7.45
C ASP A 432 3.75 -16.62 6.02
N PHE A 433 2.47 -16.55 5.64
CA PHE A 433 2.02 -16.20 4.28
C PHE A 433 2.10 -14.70 3.97
N VAL A 434 2.28 -13.87 4.99
CA VAL A 434 2.46 -12.42 4.81
C VAL A 434 3.67 -12.09 3.92
N THR A 435 4.61 -13.01 3.77
CA THR A 435 5.75 -12.86 2.87
C THR A 435 5.35 -12.57 1.43
N SER A 436 4.24 -13.15 0.96
CA SER A 436 3.69 -12.87 -0.38
C SER A 436 3.08 -11.47 -0.49
N GLY A 437 2.59 -10.90 0.63
CA GLY A 437 2.05 -9.53 0.71
C GLY A 437 3.04 -8.50 1.30
N PHE A 438 4.31 -8.85 1.48
CA PHE A 438 5.28 -8.00 2.16
C PHE A 438 5.49 -6.65 1.45
N ASN A 439 5.64 -6.68 0.13
CA ASN A 439 5.86 -5.47 -0.66
C ASN A 439 4.76 -4.39 -0.47
N PRO A 440 3.46 -4.65 -0.67
CA PRO A 440 2.43 -3.63 -0.45
C PRO A 440 2.33 -3.18 1.01
N ILE A 441 2.66 -4.01 2.00
CA ILE A 441 2.65 -3.62 3.42
C ILE A 441 3.75 -2.60 3.68
N VAL A 442 5.02 -2.93 3.41
CA VAL A 442 6.16 -2.12 3.82
C VAL A 442 6.45 -0.93 2.88
N ASN A 443 6.07 -1.03 1.59
CA ASN A 443 6.36 0.00 0.60
C ASN A 443 5.17 0.88 0.24
N TYR A 444 3.94 0.42 0.46
CA TYR A 444 2.74 1.20 0.17
C TYR A 444 2.01 1.62 1.44
N LEU A 445 1.39 0.69 2.19
CA LEU A 445 0.61 1.00 3.40
C LEU A 445 1.40 1.81 4.42
N ALA A 446 2.60 1.35 4.77
CA ALA A 446 3.43 1.99 5.79
C ALA A 446 3.77 3.46 5.49
N LYS A 447 3.89 3.81 4.21
CA LYS A 447 4.45 5.10 3.79
C LYS A 447 3.41 6.10 3.29
N VAL A 448 2.18 5.67 3.03
CA VAL A 448 1.20 6.46 2.29
C VAL A 448 0.80 7.74 3.02
N ASN A 449 0.65 7.70 4.36
CA ASN A 449 0.33 8.90 5.14
C ASN A 449 1.46 9.92 5.11
N TYR A 450 2.69 9.48 5.38
CA TYR A 450 3.88 10.34 5.35
C TYR A 450 4.10 10.98 3.97
N ARG A 451 3.88 10.23 2.89
CA ARG A 451 4.16 10.66 1.52
C ARG A 451 3.18 11.73 1.03
N TRP A 452 1.89 11.57 1.23
CA TRP A 452 0.85 12.47 0.70
C TRP A 452 -0.43 12.55 1.55
N ASN A 453 -0.28 12.33 2.87
CA ASN A 453 -1.35 12.50 3.88
C ASN A 453 -2.63 11.69 3.58
N GLN A 454 -2.46 10.46 3.09
CA GLN A 454 -3.55 9.52 2.85
C GLN A 454 -3.62 8.51 3.99
N PRO A 455 -4.70 8.47 4.78
CA PRO A 455 -4.92 7.41 5.77
C PRO A 455 -4.95 6.03 5.12
N ALA A 456 -4.53 5.01 5.86
CA ALA A 456 -4.59 3.61 5.48
C ALA A 456 -5.29 2.81 6.59
N ASP A 457 -6.61 2.91 6.62
CA ASP A 457 -7.51 2.27 7.60
C ASP A 457 -7.63 0.77 7.31
N VAL A 458 -6.56 0.05 7.59
CA VAL A 458 -6.39 -1.38 7.26
C VAL A 458 -5.87 -2.14 8.46
N VAL A 459 -6.55 -3.22 8.85
CA VAL A 459 -6.08 -4.18 9.84
C VAL A 459 -5.71 -5.49 9.15
N ILE A 460 -4.51 -5.99 9.40
CA ILE A 460 -4.04 -7.28 8.91
C ILE A 460 -3.93 -8.23 10.11
N ARG A 461 -4.86 -9.19 10.18
CA ARG A 461 -4.87 -10.23 11.22
C ARG A 461 -3.97 -11.38 10.80
N MET A 462 -3.12 -11.84 11.71
CA MET A 462 -2.09 -12.84 11.42
C MET A 462 -1.99 -13.89 12.54
N PRO A 463 -2.63 -15.05 12.38
CA PRO A 463 -2.40 -16.19 13.25
C PRO A 463 -0.94 -16.65 13.18
N CYS A 464 -0.23 -16.64 14.31
CA CYS A 464 1.22 -16.86 14.40
C CYS A 464 1.62 -17.84 15.51
N GLY A 465 2.90 -18.08 15.66
CA GLY A 465 3.50 -18.78 16.80
C GLY A 465 3.55 -20.31 16.69
N ALA A 466 4.54 -20.88 17.34
CA ALA A 466 4.78 -22.32 17.48
C ALA A 466 4.02 -22.94 18.67
N GLY A 467 4.31 -24.18 19.01
CA GLY A 467 3.66 -24.89 20.10
C GLY A 467 2.38 -25.64 19.70
N VAL A 468 2.11 -25.78 18.40
CA VAL A 468 0.93 -26.46 17.83
C VAL A 468 1.30 -27.59 16.87
N GLY A 469 2.61 -27.87 16.67
CA GLY A 469 3.09 -28.93 15.79
C GLY A 469 2.83 -28.65 14.31
N ALA A 470 2.87 -27.40 13.86
CA ALA A 470 2.56 -27.03 12.49
C ALA A 470 3.80 -26.88 11.58
N GLY A 471 5.00 -26.94 12.15
CA GLY A 471 6.28 -26.94 11.42
C GLY A 471 6.67 -25.57 10.84
N PRO A 472 7.69 -25.52 9.96
CA PRO A 472 8.40 -24.28 9.65
C PRO A 472 7.62 -23.28 8.78
N PHE A 473 6.51 -23.69 8.17
CA PHE A 473 5.75 -22.86 7.22
C PHE A 473 4.38 -22.42 7.77
N HIS A 474 4.08 -22.73 9.05
CA HIS A 474 2.80 -22.41 9.67
C HIS A 474 2.96 -22.02 11.15
N SER A 475 4.17 -21.70 11.60
CA SER A 475 4.44 -21.49 13.02
C SER A 475 5.30 -20.25 13.30
N GLN A 476 5.65 -19.48 12.29
CA GLN A 476 6.53 -18.34 12.47
C GLN A 476 5.86 -17.24 13.29
N THR A 477 6.70 -16.55 14.07
CA THR A 477 6.39 -15.27 14.68
C THR A 477 7.37 -14.28 14.08
N ASN A 478 6.86 -13.33 13.28
CA ASN A 478 7.66 -12.49 12.39
C ASN A 478 7.39 -11.00 12.60
N GLU A 479 6.95 -10.63 13.79
CA GLU A 479 6.64 -9.26 14.19
C GLU A 479 7.82 -8.31 14.02
N ALA A 480 9.05 -8.77 14.24
CA ALA A 480 10.26 -7.99 14.10
C ALA A 480 10.51 -7.47 12.67
N TRP A 481 9.94 -8.12 11.65
CA TRP A 481 10.03 -7.61 10.27
C TRP A 481 9.29 -6.29 10.09
N PHE A 482 8.28 -6.03 10.93
CA PHE A 482 7.37 -4.89 10.79
C PHE A 482 7.61 -3.79 11.82
N THR A 483 8.08 -4.12 13.02
CA THR A 483 8.33 -3.12 14.07
C THR A 483 9.34 -2.04 13.67
N LYS A 484 10.31 -2.39 12.80
CA LYS A 484 11.30 -1.46 12.25
C LYS A 484 10.82 -0.67 11.02
N THR A 485 9.56 -0.83 10.61
CA THR A 485 8.99 -0.16 9.43
C THR A 485 8.13 1.03 9.88
N PRO A 486 8.61 2.28 9.80
CA PRO A 486 7.83 3.46 10.19
C PRO A 486 6.51 3.53 9.42
N GLY A 487 5.43 3.86 10.11
CA GLY A 487 4.08 3.96 9.57
C GLY A 487 3.21 2.72 9.78
N LEU A 488 3.76 1.62 10.30
CA LEU A 488 2.99 0.45 10.73
C LEU A 488 2.81 0.47 12.25
N LYS A 489 1.65 0.00 12.73
CA LYS A 489 1.41 -0.36 14.12
C LYS A 489 1.42 -1.89 14.26
N VAL A 490 1.98 -2.38 15.36
CA VAL A 490 2.13 -3.83 15.61
C VAL A 490 1.58 -4.17 16.97
N VAL A 491 0.59 -5.05 17.00
CA VAL A 491 -0.18 -5.43 18.19
C VAL A 491 -0.08 -6.93 18.39
N TYR A 492 0.18 -7.36 19.62
CA TYR A 492 0.35 -8.78 19.95
C TYR A 492 -0.18 -9.12 21.37
N PRO A 493 -1.51 -9.24 21.55
CA PRO A 493 -2.13 -9.50 22.84
C PRO A 493 -1.85 -10.91 23.37
N ALA A 494 -1.91 -11.06 24.70
CA ALA A 494 -1.75 -12.34 25.40
C ALA A 494 -3.05 -12.88 26.01
N PHE A 495 -4.04 -12.04 26.28
CA PHE A 495 -5.27 -12.41 26.97
C PHE A 495 -6.54 -12.12 26.15
N PRO A 496 -7.66 -12.84 26.43
CA PRO A 496 -8.94 -12.60 25.76
C PRO A 496 -9.44 -11.16 25.85
N TYR A 497 -9.34 -10.54 27.04
CA TYR A 497 -9.70 -9.14 27.28
C TYR A 497 -8.91 -8.21 26.37
N ASP A 498 -7.58 -8.35 26.36
CA ASP A 498 -6.70 -7.51 25.53
C ASP A 498 -6.93 -7.74 24.04
N ALA A 499 -7.11 -9.00 23.62
CA ALA A 499 -7.34 -9.35 22.22
C ALA A 499 -8.59 -8.66 21.66
N LYS A 500 -9.72 -8.66 22.42
CA LYS A 500 -10.95 -7.98 22.03
C LYS A 500 -10.78 -6.46 22.02
N GLY A 501 -10.25 -5.89 23.11
CA GLY A 501 -10.13 -4.44 23.26
C GLY A 501 -9.16 -3.80 22.27
N LEU A 502 -7.98 -4.43 22.08
CA LEU A 502 -6.98 -3.97 21.12
C LEU A 502 -7.42 -4.14 19.65
N LEU A 503 -8.17 -5.22 19.33
CA LEU A 503 -8.73 -5.39 17.99
C LEU A 503 -9.75 -4.30 17.67
N ASN A 504 -10.62 -3.97 18.64
CA ASN A 504 -11.56 -2.87 18.48
C ASN A 504 -10.84 -1.53 18.28
N THR A 505 -9.72 -1.31 18.96
CA THR A 505 -8.87 -0.13 18.76
C THR A 505 -8.25 -0.13 17.38
N ALA A 506 -7.72 -1.27 16.93
CA ALA A 506 -7.13 -1.41 15.60
C ALA A 506 -8.11 -1.05 14.48
N ILE A 507 -9.38 -1.46 14.62
CA ILE A 507 -10.43 -1.18 13.63
C ILE A 507 -10.85 0.30 13.64
N ASN A 508 -10.67 1.01 14.75
CA ASN A 508 -10.93 2.45 14.80
C ASN A 508 -9.72 3.29 14.33
N ASP A 509 -8.53 2.73 14.30
CA ASP A 509 -7.31 3.44 13.95
C ASP A 509 -7.22 3.69 12.43
N PRO A 510 -6.98 4.93 11.97
CA PRO A 510 -6.84 5.23 10.55
C PRO A 510 -5.46 4.89 9.97
N ASN A 511 -4.61 4.22 10.73
CA ASN A 511 -3.28 3.77 10.32
C ASN A 511 -3.24 2.25 10.13
N PRO A 512 -2.31 1.71 9.33
CA PRO A 512 -2.21 0.28 9.15
C PRO A 512 -1.76 -0.43 10.42
N VAL A 513 -2.53 -1.43 10.84
CA VAL A 513 -2.27 -2.24 12.03
C VAL A 513 -2.05 -3.70 11.66
N LEU A 514 -0.91 -4.26 12.08
CA LEU A 514 -0.64 -5.68 12.01
C LEU A 514 -0.99 -6.30 13.37
N PHE A 515 -1.96 -7.19 13.36
CA PHE A 515 -2.54 -7.77 14.57
C PHE A 515 -2.15 -9.26 14.65
N PHE A 516 -1.15 -9.55 15.49
CA PHE A 516 -0.64 -10.90 15.70
C PHE A 516 -1.49 -11.66 16.71
N GLU A 517 -1.83 -12.92 16.39
CA GLU A 517 -2.71 -13.77 17.19
C GLU A 517 -2.03 -15.13 17.42
N HIS A 518 -1.51 -15.35 18.62
CA HIS A 518 -0.79 -16.59 18.90
C HIS A 518 -1.72 -17.82 18.93
N LYS A 519 -1.55 -18.73 17.98
CA LYS A 519 -2.43 -19.91 17.77
C LYS A 519 -2.55 -20.83 18.98
N ALA A 520 -1.46 -21.04 19.74
CA ALA A 520 -1.50 -21.86 20.93
C ALA A 520 -2.42 -21.29 22.03
N LEU A 521 -2.64 -19.95 22.02
CA LEU A 521 -3.54 -19.29 22.99
C LEU A 521 -5.01 -19.41 22.62
N TYR A 522 -5.35 -19.65 21.36
CA TYR A 522 -6.72 -19.61 20.85
C TYR A 522 -7.72 -20.38 21.71
N ARG A 523 -7.38 -21.60 22.14
CA ARG A 523 -8.28 -22.50 22.91
C ARG A 523 -7.79 -22.81 24.30
N SER A 524 -6.53 -22.48 24.63
CA SER A 524 -5.92 -22.79 25.92
C SER A 524 -6.22 -21.76 27.00
N ILE A 525 -6.38 -20.48 26.59
CA ILE A 525 -6.58 -19.39 27.55
C ILE A 525 -8.05 -18.98 27.59
N ARG A 526 -8.54 -18.78 28.83
CA ARG A 526 -9.88 -18.28 29.13
C ARG A 526 -9.79 -17.16 30.15
N GLN A 527 -10.69 -16.18 30.03
CA GLN A 527 -10.79 -15.04 30.94
C GLN A 527 -12.22 -14.49 30.95
N GLU A 528 -12.61 -13.85 32.04
CA GLU A 528 -13.80 -13.01 32.07
C GLU A 528 -13.57 -11.76 31.23
N VAL A 529 -14.49 -11.49 30.30
CA VAL A 529 -14.39 -10.40 29.32
C VAL A 529 -15.72 -9.62 29.36
N PRO A 530 -15.71 -8.28 29.41
CA PRO A 530 -16.91 -7.47 29.29
C PRO A 530 -17.72 -7.82 28.04
N THR A 531 -19.03 -7.97 28.18
CA THR A 531 -19.92 -8.36 27.07
C THR A 531 -20.09 -7.27 26.04
N ASN A 532 -19.98 -5.99 26.44
CA ASN A 532 -20.11 -4.87 25.55
C ASN A 532 -18.85 -4.59 24.73
N TYR A 533 -18.97 -3.64 23.80
CA TYR A 533 -17.84 -3.08 23.03
C TYR A 533 -17.00 -2.17 23.91
N TYR A 534 -15.69 -2.36 23.90
CA TYR A 534 -14.70 -1.51 24.57
C TYR A 534 -13.39 -1.46 23.75
N THR A 535 -12.52 -0.52 24.07
CA THR A 535 -11.23 -0.30 23.41
C THR A 535 -10.13 -0.20 24.46
N ILE A 536 -8.92 -0.64 24.08
CA ILE A 536 -7.68 -0.49 24.85
C ILE A 536 -6.71 0.34 24.02
N PRO A 537 -6.18 1.46 24.54
CA PRO A 537 -5.22 2.28 23.83
C PRO A 537 -3.95 1.51 23.44
N PHE A 538 -3.35 1.88 22.31
CA PHE A 538 -2.04 1.38 21.93
C PHE A 538 -0.93 2.13 22.67
N GLY A 539 0.20 1.44 22.93
CA GLY A 539 1.33 2.02 23.63
C GLY A 539 1.20 2.00 25.15
N GLU A 540 0.30 1.18 25.69
CA GLU A 540 0.09 0.98 27.12
C GLU A 540 0.30 -0.50 27.48
N ALA A 541 1.41 -0.79 28.18
CA ALA A 541 1.70 -2.13 28.71
C ALA A 541 0.81 -2.46 29.92
N ALA A 542 0.54 -3.74 30.16
CA ALA A 542 -0.12 -4.19 31.37
C ALA A 542 0.88 -4.68 32.39
N LEU A 543 0.83 -4.13 33.60
CA LEU A 543 1.53 -4.68 34.76
C LEU A 543 0.68 -5.80 35.38
N LEU A 544 1.04 -7.05 35.08
CA LEU A 544 0.28 -8.25 35.50
C LEU A 544 0.62 -8.69 36.93
N LYS A 545 1.84 -8.40 37.37
CA LYS A 545 2.32 -8.67 38.71
C LYS A 545 3.25 -7.55 39.09
N GLU A 546 3.11 -7.03 40.31
CA GLU A 546 3.98 -5.99 40.85
C GLU A 546 5.03 -6.60 41.78
N GLY A 547 6.29 -6.18 41.62
CA GLY A 547 7.42 -6.62 42.41
C GLY A 547 8.58 -5.63 42.42
N THR A 548 9.68 -6.01 43.11
CA THR A 548 10.81 -5.10 43.33
C THR A 548 12.18 -5.74 43.08
N GLU A 549 12.28 -7.02 42.72
CA GLU A 549 13.57 -7.70 42.59
C GLU A 549 13.96 -7.95 41.13
N VAL A 550 13.00 -8.28 40.27
CA VAL A 550 13.23 -8.62 38.86
C VAL A 550 12.10 -8.07 38.00
N SER A 551 12.44 -7.48 36.88
CA SER A 551 11.48 -7.18 35.80
C SER A 551 11.48 -8.30 34.76
N ILE A 552 10.31 -8.83 34.40
CA ILE A 552 10.11 -9.67 33.23
C ILE A 552 9.28 -8.90 32.22
N ILE A 553 9.84 -8.72 31.02
CA ILE A 553 9.22 -7.96 29.94
C ILE A 553 8.96 -8.92 28.78
N THR A 554 7.71 -9.01 28.34
CA THR A 554 7.32 -9.96 27.32
C THR A 554 5.98 -9.61 26.64
N TYR A 555 5.51 -10.45 25.73
CA TYR A 555 4.24 -10.33 25.01
C TYR A 555 3.77 -11.67 24.48
N GLY A 556 2.51 -11.76 24.05
CA GLY A 556 1.95 -12.98 23.44
C GLY A 556 2.11 -14.22 24.33
N ALA A 557 2.58 -15.33 23.78
CA ALA A 557 2.75 -16.57 24.55
C ALA A 557 3.80 -16.48 25.65
N GLY A 558 4.80 -15.57 25.51
CA GLY A 558 5.83 -15.36 26.51
C GLY A 558 5.28 -14.96 27.88
N VAL A 559 4.14 -14.25 27.93
CA VAL A 559 3.45 -13.89 29.16
C VAL A 559 3.02 -15.13 29.95
N HIS A 560 2.41 -16.09 29.27
CA HIS A 560 1.94 -17.32 29.90
C HIS A 560 3.09 -18.22 30.34
N TRP A 561 4.20 -18.26 29.59
CA TRP A 561 5.41 -18.98 30.00
C TRP A 561 6.03 -18.36 31.26
N ALA A 562 6.04 -17.02 31.33
CA ALA A 562 6.52 -16.32 32.53
C ALA A 562 5.64 -16.62 33.75
N LEU A 563 4.30 -16.50 33.61
CA LEU A 563 3.36 -16.80 34.70
C LEU A 563 3.49 -18.24 35.20
N GLU A 564 3.61 -19.22 34.30
CA GLU A 564 3.81 -20.63 34.66
C GLU A 564 5.15 -20.86 35.40
N THR A 565 6.23 -20.27 34.88
CA THR A 565 7.56 -20.36 35.50
C THR A 565 7.59 -19.74 36.89
N LEU A 566 6.91 -18.64 37.11
CA LEU A 566 6.86 -17.94 38.40
C LEU A 566 6.16 -18.77 39.51
N LEU A 567 5.40 -19.81 39.17
CA LEU A 567 4.87 -20.76 40.17
C LEU A 567 5.99 -21.54 40.88
N GLU A 568 7.15 -21.70 40.23
CA GLU A 568 8.34 -22.33 40.83
C GLU A 568 9.18 -21.36 41.68
N PHE A 569 8.86 -20.07 41.66
CA PHE A 569 9.55 -18.99 42.39
C PHE A 569 8.58 -18.16 43.24
N PRO A 570 7.84 -18.76 44.18
CA PRO A 570 6.76 -18.09 44.91
C PRO A 570 7.23 -16.91 45.77
N GLU A 571 8.50 -16.93 46.22
CA GLU A 571 9.06 -15.87 47.06
C GLU A 571 9.72 -14.74 46.27
N LEU A 572 9.89 -14.89 44.96
CA LEU A 572 10.53 -13.88 44.11
C LEU A 572 9.56 -12.73 43.84
N SER A 573 10.00 -11.49 44.11
CA SER A 573 9.24 -10.28 43.89
C SER A 573 9.45 -9.76 42.46
N VAL A 574 8.49 -10.04 41.56
CA VAL A 574 8.63 -9.82 40.12
C VAL A 574 7.64 -8.77 39.62
N ASP A 575 8.17 -7.79 38.88
CA ASP A 575 7.38 -6.98 37.94
C ASP A 575 7.21 -7.75 36.65
N LEU A 576 6.00 -8.12 36.30
CA LEU A 576 5.70 -8.79 35.02
C LEU A 576 4.91 -7.83 34.12
N LEU A 577 5.54 -7.40 33.03
CA LEU A 577 4.98 -6.52 32.02
C LEU A 577 4.58 -7.30 30.77
N ASP A 578 3.30 -7.24 30.39
CA ASP A 578 2.79 -7.60 29.08
C ASP A 578 2.77 -6.34 28.20
N LEU A 579 3.57 -6.33 27.15
CA LEU A 579 3.71 -5.17 26.28
C LEU A 579 2.46 -4.87 25.47
N ARG A 580 1.63 -5.87 25.13
CA ARG A 580 0.39 -5.74 24.33
C ARG A 580 0.62 -5.18 22.92
N THR A 581 1.43 -4.12 22.81
CA THR A 581 1.78 -3.44 21.55
C THR A 581 3.30 -3.33 21.42
N LEU A 582 3.80 -3.61 20.22
CA LEU A 582 5.23 -3.55 19.92
C LEU A 582 5.59 -2.30 19.12
N GLN A 583 4.60 -1.70 18.47
CA GLN A 583 4.66 -0.40 17.82
C GLN A 583 3.27 0.25 17.85
N PRO A 584 3.07 1.34 18.60
CA PRO A 584 4.04 1.98 19.52
C PRO A 584 4.40 1.11 20.73
N LEU A 585 5.65 1.20 21.17
CA LEU A 585 6.15 0.52 22.37
C LEU A 585 6.01 1.42 23.60
N ASP A 586 5.52 0.86 24.71
CA ASP A 586 5.46 1.54 26.02
C ASP A 586 6.84 1.55 26.70
N THR A 587 7.70 2.45 26.26
CA THR A 587 9.05 2.58 26.81
C THR A 587 9.05 3.14 28.25
N GLU A 588 8.03 3.94 28.61
CA GLU A 588 7.92 4.53 29.94
C GLU A 588 7.70 3.46 31.00
N SER A 589 6.73 2.56 30.82
CA SER A 589 6.46 1.44 31.73
C SER A 589 7.66 0.51 31.84
N ILE A 590 8.37 0.24 30.73
CA ILE A 590 9.61 -0.55 30.73
C ILE A 590 10.66 0.12 31.63
N PHE A 591 10.92 1.40 31.45
CA PHE A 591 11.97 2.11 32.20
C PHE A 591 11.61 2.25 33.70
N ILE A 592 10.35 2.50 34.02
CA ILE A 592 9.87 2.55 35.43
C ILE A 592 10.12 1.21 36.12
N SER A 593 9.73 0.10 35.49
CA SER A 593 9.91 -1.23 36.01
C SER A 593 11.40 -1.56 36.22
N VAL A 594 12.23 -1.36 35.20
CA VAL A 594 13.67 -1.67 35.26
C VAL A 594 14.41 -0.81 36.30
N LYS A 595 14.11 0.49 36.40
CA LYS A 595 14.69 1.36 37.40
C LYS A 595 14.31 0.97 38.83
N LYS A 596 13.15 0.36 39.02
CA LYS A 596 12.68 -0.14 40.31
C LYS A 596 13.38 -1.42 40.73
N THR A 597 13.59 -2.35 39.79
CA THR A 597 14.05 -3.71 40.11
C THR A 597 15.56 -3.93 39.94
N GLY A 598 16.23 -3.16 39.10
CA GLY A 598 17.64 -3.31 38.77
C GLY A 598 18.03 -4.53 37.93
N LYS A 599 17.16 -5.53 37.81
CA LYS A 599 17.39 -6.78 37.08
C LYS A 599 16.28 -7.01 36.06
N VAL A 600 16.61 -7.36 34.81
CA VAL A 600 15.61 -7.53 33.77
C VAL A 600 15.85 -8.76 32.90
N LEU A 601 14.76 -9.50 32.64
CA LEU A 601 14.69 -10.57 31.67
C LEU A 601 13.66 -10.22 30.60
N ILE A 602 14.10 -10.19 29.34
CA ILE A 602 13.24 -9.95 28.17
C ILE A 602 13.00 -11.28 27.49
N ILE A 603 11.73 -11.63 27.27
CA ILE A 603 11.33 -12.93 26.68
C ILE A 603 10.62 -12.65 25.36
N THR A 604 11.08 -13.30 24.28
CA THR A 604 10.45 -13.29 22.97
C THR A 604 10.31 -14.72 22.43
N GLU A 605 9.31 -15.00 21.62
CA GLU A 605 9.25 -16.29 20.92
C GLU A 605 10.18 -16.30 19.71
N ASP A 606 10.40 -15.16 19.07
CA ASP A 606 11.36 -15.03 17.96
C ASP A 606 12.79 -15.40 18.39
N SER A 607 13.65 -15.69 17.42
CA SER A 607 15.09 -15.89 17.69
C SER A 607 15.72 -14.60 18.21
N LEU A 608 16.82 -14.70 18.99
CA LEU A 608 17.40 -13.51 19.64
C LEU A 608 17.99 -12.50 18.67
N PHE A 609 18.54 -12.97 17.55
CA PHE A 609 19.18 -12.08 16.59
C PHE A 609 18.14 -11.30 15.79
N GLY A 610 18.14 -9.95 15.94
CA GLY A 610 17.21 -9.08 15.22
C GLY A 610 15.77 -9.10 15.72
N SER A 611 15.52 -9.67 16.90
CA SER A 611 14.19 -9.67 17.53
C SER A 611 13.87 -8.32 18.19
N VAL A 612 12.59 -8.09 18.47
CA VAL A 612 12.10 -6.95 19.26
C VAL A 612 12.78 -6.90 20.65
N GLY A 613 13.07 -8.07 21.23
CA GLY A 613 13.78 -8.16 22.50
C GLY A 613 15.20 -7.59 22.45
N SER A 614 15.83 -7.58 21.28
CA SER A 614 17.16 -6.96 21.11
C SER A 614 17.07 -5.43 21.16
N ASP A 615 16.07 -4.85 20.55
CA ASP A 615 15.85 -3.40 20.57
C ASP A 615 15.45 -2.93 21.97
N ILE A 616 14.56 -3.69 22.65
CA ILE A 616 14.19 -3.41 24.05
C ILE A 616 15.43 -3.45 24.97
N SER A 617 16.31 -4.45 24.80
CA SER A 617 17.55 -4.57 25.56
C SER A 617 18.46 -3.37 25.35
N ALA A 618 18.61 -2.89 24.10
CA ALA A 618 19.39 -1.71 23.79
C ALA A 618 18.80 -0.45 24.44
N LEU A 619 17.49 -0.23 24.30
CA LEU A 619 16.78 0.89 24.94
C LEU A 619 16.94 0.91 26.47
N ILE A 620 16.88 -0.25 27.11
CA ILE A 620 17.10 -0.37 28.57
C ILE A 620 18.53 0.02 28.92
N VAL A 621 19.53 -0.48 28.21
CA VAL A 621 20.93 -0.15 28.48
C VAL A 621 21.20 1.34 28.26
N GLU A 622 20.63 1.95 27.25
CA GLU A 622 20.80 3.39 26.96
C GLU A 622 20.14 4.30 28.02
N ASN A 623 18.97 3.89 28.57
CA ASN A 623 18.15 4.76 29.42
C ASN A 623 18.13 4.37 30.91
N CYS A 624 18.61 3.16 31.26
CA CYS A 624 18.53 2.62 32.61
C CYS A 624 19.87 2.07 33.12
N PHE A 625 21.00 2.29 32.41
CA PHE A 625 22.30 1.69 32.74
C PHE A 625 22.71 1.88 34.21
N GLU A 626 22.51 3.07 34.78
CA GLU A 626 22.87 3.43 36.13
C GLU A 626 22.05 2.68 37.22
N TYR A 627 20.96 2.06 36.83
CA TYR A 627 20.03 1.32 37.70
C TYR A 627 20.19 -0.19 37.59
N LEU A 628 21.02 -0.68 36.66
CA LEU A 628 21.17 -2.11 36.40
C LEU A 628 22.16 -2.76 37.38
N ASP A 629 21.69 -3.76 38.12
CA ASP A 629 22.50 -4.63 38.98
C ASP A 629 22.99 -5.89 38.26
N ALA A 630 22.49 -6.14 37.04
CA ALA A 630 22.82 -7.28 36.19
C ALA A 630 22.74 -6.89 34.70
N PRO A 631 23.35 -7.65 33.78
CA PRO A 631 23.10 -7.47 32.36
C PRO A 631 21.62 -7.57 32.02
N ALA A 632 21.14 -6.78 31.08
CA ALA A 632 19.80 -6.95 30.52
C ALA A 632 19.73 -8.29 29.75
N LEU A 633 19.25 -9.35 30.43
CA LEU A 633 19.21 -10.69 29.86
C LEU A 633 18.06 -10.85 28.87
N ARG A 634 18.30 -11.60 27.81
CA ARG A 634 17.30 -11.92 26.78
C ARG A 634 17.15 -13.44 26.68
N LEU A 635 15.92 -13.88 26.40
CA LEU A 635 15.61 -15.27 26.13
C LEU A 635 14.68 -15.33 24.90
N GLY A 636 15.09 -16.06 23.88
CA GLY A 636 14.34 -16.30 22.65
C GLY A 636 14.41 -17.77 22.22
N SER A 637 13.75 -18.09 21.13
CA SER A 637 13.82 -19.42 20.52
C SER A 637 15.22 -19.73 19.98
N LEU A 638 15.46 -20.98 19.61
CA LEU A 638 16.71 -21.36 18.96
C LEU A 638 16.80 -20.71 17.57
N GLU A 639 18.01 -20.36 17.14
CA GLU A 639 18.25 -19.79 15.81
C GLU A 639 18.21 -20.89 14.73
N THR A 640 17.06 -21.55 14.60
CA THR A 640 16.79 -22.60 13.61
C THR A 640 15.40 -22.40 13.03
N PRO A 641 15.11 -22.94 11.83
CA PRO A 641 13.73 -23.08 11.40
C PRO A 641 12.91 -23.89 12.42
N ILE A 642 11.62 -23.64 12.51
CA ILE A 642 10.73 -24.24 13.51
C ILE A 642 10.50 -25.71 13.15
N PRO A 643 10.85 -26.67 14.02
CA PRO A 643 10.71 -28.08 13.73
C PRO A 643 9.27 -28.56 13.89
N PHE A 644 8.90 -29.60 13.14
CA PHE A 644 7.57 -30.19 13.18
C PHE A 644 7.35 -31.13 14.38
N ALA A 645 8.35 -31.98 14.72
CA ALA A 645 8.19 -32.95 15.77
C ALA A 645 8.06 -32.26 17.14
N THR A 646 7.05 -32.65 17.94
CA THR A 646 6.69 -31.99 19.20
C THR A 646 7.87 -31.86 20.18
N ASN A 647 8.72 -32.87 20.30
CA ASN A 647 9.88 -32.82 21.18
C ASN A 647 10.96 -31.84 20.69
N LEU A 648 11.10 -31.66 19.37
CA LEU A 648 12.01 -30.69 18.79
C LEU A 648 11.42 -29.28 18.87
N GLU A 649 10.13 -29.13 18.62
CA GLU A 649 9.42 -27.85 18.77
C GLU A 649 9.50 -27.34 20.23
N GLN A 650 9.35 -28.24 21.21
CA GLN A 650 9.55 -27.91 22.63
C GLN A 650 10.99 -27.46 22.94
N GLN A 651 12.00 -28.04 22.28
CA GLN A 651 13.40 -27.59 22.42
C GLN A 651 13.64 -26.25 21.74
N TYR A 652 12.99 -26.02 20.61
CA TYR A 652 13.07 -24.76 19.87
C TYR A 652 12.57 -23.58 20.73
N LEU A 653 11.40 -23.72 21.34
CA LEU A 653 10.77 -22.69 22.15
C LEU A 653 11.61 -22.31 23.39
N PRO A 654 11.61 -21.05 23.83
CA PRO A 654 12.38 -20.58 24.99
C PRO A 654 11.81 -21.08 26.32
N LYS A 655 10.57 -21.51 26.37
CA LYS A 655 9.84 -21.93 27.60
C LYS A 655 10.66 -22.86 28.51
N ASN A 656 11.26 -23.89 27.94
CA ASN A 656 12.02 -24.90 28.73
C ASN A 656 13.36 -24.39 29.27
N ARG A 657 13.83 -23.26 28.79
CA ARG A 657 15.06 -22.60 29.24
C ARG A 657 14.81 -21.43 30.19
N LEU A 658 13.54 -21.05 30.38
CA LEU A 658 13.15 -19.86 31.13
C LEU A 658 13.51 -19.95 32.61
N ASN A 659 13.22 -21.09 33.25
CA ASN A 659 13.57 -21.34 34.67
C ASN A 659 15.09 -21.16 34.92
N GLN A 660 15.92 -21.77 34.06
CA GLN A 660 17.37 -21.65 34.16
C GLN A 660 17.83 -20.21 33.95
N LYS A 661 17.26 -19.51 32.97
CA LYS A 661 17.64 -18.14 32.65
C LYS A 661 17.25 -17.13 33.75
N LEU A 662 16.11 -17.38 34.40
CA LEU A 662 15.67 -16.60 35.55
C LEU A 662 16.60 -16.83 36.76
N LYS A 663 17.01 -18.06 37.04
CA LYS A 663 18.00 -18.38 38.09
C LYS A 663 19.32 -17.67 37.84
N GLU A 664 19.83 -17.71 36.60
CA GLU A 664 21.04 -16.98 36.20
C GLU A 664 20.94 -15.49 36.53
N LEU A 665 19.78 -14.87 36.26
CA LEU A 665 19.56 -13.44 36.54
C LEU A 665 19.50 -13.15 38.05
N ILE A 666 18.89 -14.02 38.83
CA ILE A 666 18.76 -13.84 40.29
C ILE A 666 20.12 -13.89 40.97
N GLU A 667 21.03 -14.74 40.48
CA GLU A 667 22.36 -14.97 41.05
C GLU A 667 23.34 -13.76 40.88
N TYR A 668 23.04 -12.83 40.01
CA TYR A 668 23.76 -11.57 39.91
C TYR A 668 23.53 -10.72 41.17
#